data_c61478da740c2b20356edd4f7203acf9
#
_entry.id   c61478da740c2b20356edd4f7203acf9
#
_cell.length_a   1.000
_cell.length_b   1.000
_cell.length_c   1.000
_cell.angle_alpha   90.00
_cell.angle_beta   90.00
_cell.angle_gamma   90.00
#
_symmetry.space_group_name_H-M   'P 1'
#
loop_
_entity.id
_entity.type
_entity.pdbx_description
1 polymer ?
#
loop_
_entity_poly.entity_id
_entity_poly.type
_entity_poly.pdbx_seq_one_letter_code
_entity_poly.pdbx_strand_id
1 'polypeptide(L)'
;VNLVTEKHTEGRVYVSTYPTMMGLVDEASDGQRRFGVGHFDLVVIDEAHRSVFQKYRAIFDYFDSLLVGLTATPKDEVDRNTYGLFDLEDGVPTDAYSLEEAVRDGFLVPPKAVSVPLKFQREGISYDDLPEEDKDQWDALEWDDAGNVPDRVEAEAVNTWLFNTDTVDKVLAHLMTRGQKVAGGDRLGKTILFAKNQAHAEFIAERFNANYPHYKGQFARVITFKTEYAQSLIDDFSQKDKAPHIAISVDMLDTGIDVPEVVNLVFFKLVRSKTKFWQMVGRGTRLCPDLFGPGQHKEVFYIFDYCQNLEYFNQQMAGTDGAAGASLAARLFNARLELIGTLDRAATPTSGDEVRERGAVYGDPRTNEEVRRTISNLLQREVAAMNLNNFVVRPHRRLVEKYAKPESWVVVSADALTELSHEVAGLPTELDPENEEAKRFDLLALNLQLSVLRHEPAFARLRDRVKELAGLLAEKSAIPMVRDQMALIEDVQSDEWWEDVTVPMLEVMRRRLRDLIQFIDKRQRKPVFTDFEDLMGAEVDVELAGFTPGTDFEKFRAKARAFLRAHMDHLAIEKLRTNRPLTTSDLAELERMLVESGLGGPDDVRRAAEESDGLGLFVRSLVGMDRSAAKDALAAFLSGTSHSANQIEFINLVVDHLTEHGVVSPQRLYESPFTDVTPQGPDALFSDEQLDDLMRALDAVRSTALAA
;
A
#
# COMPACT_ATOMS: atom_id res chain seq x y z
N VAL A 1 26.45 20.03 -6.83
CA VAL A 1 27.13 18.83 -7.39
C VAL A 1 26.09 17.71 -7.49
N ASN A 2 25.98 17.13 -8.67
CA ASN A 2 25.12 15.94 -8.90
C ASN A 2 25.96 14.67 -8.72
N LEU A 3 25.82 13.99 -7.60
CA LEU A 3 26.59 12.78 -7.27
C LEU A 3 26.29 11.57 -8.16
N VAL A 4 25.20 11.59 -8.93
CA VAL A 4 24.85 10.52 -9.87
C VAL A 4 25.73 10.60 -11.15
N THR A 5 26.08 11.82 -11.58
CA THR A 5 26.78 12.06 -12.86
C THR A 5 28.21 12.56 -12.68
N GLU A 6 28.55 13.14 -11.54
CA GLU A 6 29.84 13.80 -11.29
C GLU A 6 30.69 13.02 -10.29
N LYS A 7 31.94 12.73 -10.67
CA LYS A 7 32.90 12.02 -9.80
C LYS A 7 33.72 12.93 -8.89
N HIS A 8 33.89 14.21 -9.25
CA HIS A 8 34.66 15.19 -8.46
C HIS A 8 33.73 16.12 -7.71
N THR A 9 33.93 16.24 -6.41
CA THR A 9 32.92 16.73 -5.48
C THR A 9 33.47 17.75 -4.51
N GLU A 10 33.74 18.97 -5.00
CA GLU A 10 33.83 20.12 -4.11
C GLU A 10 32.60 21.00 -4.35
N GLY A 11 31.69 21.05 -3.38
CA GLY A 11 30.48 21.84 -3.48
C GLY A 11 29.85 22.08 -2.12
N ARG A 12 28.92 23.04 -2.04
CA ARG A 12 28.16 23.33 -0.82
C ARG A 12 26.80 22.64 -0.82
N VAL A 13 26.29 22.31 -2.02
CA VAL A 13 25.01 21.61 -2.21
C VAL A 13 25.26 20.38 -3.07
N TYR A 14 24.78 19.25 -2.61
CA TYR A 14 24.88 17.96 -3.27
C TYR A 14 23.47 17.45 -3.59
N VAL A 15 23.31 16.85 -4.75
CA VAL A 15 22.10 16.14 -5.16
C VAL A 15 22.46 14.70 -5.44
N SER A 16 21.70 13.76 -4.87
CA SER A 16 21.93 12.33 -5.02
C SER A 16 20.64 11.56 -5.05
N THR A 17 20.65 10.38 -5.67
CA THR A 17 19.61 9.38 -5.42
C THR A 17 19.98 8.54 -4.21
N TYR A 18 18.97 7.92 -3.57
CA TYR A 18 19.22 7.05 -2.41
C TYR A 18 20.19 5.90 -2.71
N PRO A 19 20.02 5.14 -3.83
CA PRO A 19 20.97 4.06 -4.17
C PRO A 19 22.40 4.57 -4.35
N THR A 20 22.57 5.74 -4.96
CA THR A 20 23.90 6.33 -5.14
C THR A 20 24.53 6.70 -3.78
N MET A 21 23.77 7.36 -2.91
CA MET A 21 24.29 7.74 -1.59
C MET A 21 24.62 6.52 -0.74
N MET A 22 23.79 5.45 -0.77
CA MET A 22 24.07 4.18 -0.10
C MET A 22 25.43 3.60 -0.47
N GLY A 23 25.79 3.63 -1.75
CA GLY A 23 27.11 3.18 -2.22
C GLY A 23 28.25 4.09 -1.74
N LEU A 24 28.02 5.41 -1.77
CA LEU A 24 29.06 6.39 -1.46
C LEU A 24 29.39 6.51 0.02
N VAL A 25 28.44 6.17 0.93
CA VAL A 25 28.66 6.19 2.39
C VAL A 25 29.70 5.17 2.84
N ASP A 26 29.77 4.01 2.16
CA ASP A 26 30.77 2.97 2.45
C ASP A 26 32.08 3.17 1.65
N GLU A 27 32.11 4.10 0.70
CA GLU A 27 33.31 4.35 -0.11
C GLU A 27 34.43 4.95 0.74
N ALA A 28 35.57 4.28 0.80
CA ALA A 28 36.75 4.73 1.52
C ALA A 28 37.98 4.73 0.63
N SER A 29 38.80 5.78 0.70
CA SER A 29 40.11 5.87 0.07
C SER A 29 41.15 6.22 1.12
N ASP A 30 42.27 5.50 1.13
CA ASP A 30 43.37 5.68 2.08
C ASP A 30 42.92 5.63 3.57
N GLY A 31 41.92 4.83 3.88
CA GLY A 31 41.38 4.68 5.23
C GLY A 31 40.43 5.81 5.66
N GLN A 32 40.14 6.78 4.81
CA GLN A 32 39.20 7.86 5.08
C GLN A 32 37.90 7.63 4.23
N ARG A 33 36.77 7.78 4.87
CA ARG A 33 35.48 7.73 4.17
C ARG A 33 35.27 8.99 3.34
N ARG A 34 34.67 8.83 2.19
CA ARG A 34 34.35 9.93 1.28
C ARG A 34 33.42 10.96 1.96
N PHE A 35 32.40 10.48 2.64
CA PHE A 35 31.51 11.29 3.46
C PHE A 35 31.57 10.82 4.92
N GLY A 36 32.11 11.67 5.80
CA GLY A 36 32.07 11.42 7.23
C GLY A 36 30.69 11.70 7.84
N VAL A 37 30.45 11.28 9.06
CA VAL A 37 29.19 11.45 9.80
C VAL A 37 28.72 12.92 9.84
N GLY A 38 29.63 13.86 10.08
CA GLY A 38 29.34 15.30 10.12
C GLY A 38 29.62 16.03 8.80
N HIS A 39 29.53 15.37 7.64
CA HIS A 39 29.82 15.99 6.34
C HIS A 39 28.74 16.97 5.89
N PHE A 40 27.47 16.67 6.20
CA PHE A 40 26.31 17.47 5.84
C PHE A 40 25.71 18.12 7.09
N ASP A 41 25.46 19.43 7.03
CA ASP A 41 24.76 20.17 8.09
C ASP A 41 23.24 20.00 7.96
N LEU A 42 22.74 19.82 6.72
CA LEU A 42 21.33 19.70 6.41
C LEU A 42 21.13 18.65 5.29
N VAL A 43 20.21 17.75 5.51
CA VAL A 43 19.70 16.80 4.50
C VAL A 43 18.24 17.10 4.22
N VAL A 44 17.94 17.43 2.95
CA VAL A 44 16.56 17.62 2.46
C VAL A 44 16.15 16.36 1.71
N ILE A 45 15.06 15.75 2.14
CA ILE A 45 14.52 14.51 1.61
C ILE A 45 13.28 14.87 0.80
N ASP A 46 13.37 14.75 -0.53
CA ASP A 46 12.22 14.90 -1.41
C ASP A 46 11.44 13.60 -1.48
N GLU A 47 10.12 13.70 -1.60
CA GLU A 47 9.19 12.55 -1.55
C GLU A 47 9.39 11.68 -0.30
N ALA A 48 9.48 12.35 0.87
CA ALA A 48 9.67 11.71 2.17
C ALA A 48 8.43 10.93 2.60
N HIS A 49 8.06 9.90 1.82
CA HIS A 49 6.97 9.00 2.13
C HIS A 49 7.46 7.55 2.09
N ARG A 50 6.68 6.68 2.60
CA ARG A 50 6.75 5.25 2.86
C ARG A 50 7.86 4.39 2.24
N SER A 51 8.13 4.47 0.93
CA SER A 51 9.06 3.55 0.24
C SER A 51 10.53 3.80 0.54
N VAL A 52 10.86 4.99 1.06
CA VAL A 52 12.22 5.45 1.32
C VAL A 52 12.78 4.85 2.62
N PHE A 53 11.93 4.69 3.65
CA PHE A 53 12.39 4.46 5.01
C PHE A 53 12.91 3.06 5.28
N GLN A 54 12.29 2.02 4.75
CA GLN A 54 12.70 0.65 5.06
C GLN A 54 14.07 0.28 4.49
N LYS A 55 14.39 0.81 3.29
CA LYS A 55 15.61 0.45 2.58
C LYS A 55 16.74 1.44 2.80
N TYR A 56 16.43 2.73 3.00
CA TYR A 56 17.40 3.82 2.97
C TYR A 56 17.52 4.60 4.27
N ARG A 57 16.77 4.22 5.31
CA ARG A 57 16.82 4.85 6.65
C ARG A 57 18.24 4.99 7.18
N ALA A 58 19.08 3.99 6.94
CA ALA A 58 20.45 3.98 7.36
C ALA A 58 21.29 5.18 6.86
N ILE A 59 20.89 5.83 5.74
CA ILE A 59 21.55 7.06 5.27
C ILE A 59 21.32 8.18 6.29
N PHE A 60 20.10 8.30 6.78
CA PHE A 60 19.68 9.38 7.69
C PHE A 60 20.20 9.15 9.11
N ASP A 61 20.23 7.89 9.55
CA ASP A 61 20.83 7.50 10.84
C ASP A 61 22.36 7.62 10.82
N TYR A 62 22.99 7.65 9.63
CA TYR A 62 24.44 7.79 9.48
C TYR A 62 24.95 9.22 9.64
N PHE A 63 24.24 10.21 9.05
CA PHE A 63 24.68 11.60 9.09
C PHE A 63 24.14 12.32 10.32
N ASP A 64 25.03 13.00 11.04
CA ASP A 64 24.68 13.93 12.13
C ASP A 64 24.30 15.28 11.52
N SER A 65 23.07 15.36 11.01
CA SER A 65 22.56 16.51 10.26
C SER A 65 21.10 16.82 10.63
N LEU A 66 20.71 18.07 10.40
CA LEU A 66 19.28 18.42 10.42
C LEU A 66 18.57 17.74 9.25
N LEU A 67 17.39 17.17 9.51
CA LEU A 67 16.57 16.51 8.50
C LEU A 67 15.32 17.34 8.18
N VAL A 68 15.08 17.56 6.89
CA VAL A 68 13.83 18.16 6.38
C VAL A 68 13.23 17.20 5.37
N GLY A 69 12.01 16.75 5.62
CA GLY A 69 11.25 15.91 4.70
C GLY A 69 10.19 16.70 3.95
N LEU A 70 10.15 16.58 2.64
CA LEU A 70 9.10 17.13 1.79
C LEU A 70 8.30 15.98 1.20
N THR A 71 6.97 16.07 1.22
CA THR A 71 6.10 15.07 0.59
C THR A 71 4.81 15.71 0.09
N ALA A 72 4.36 15.27 -1.09
CA ALA A 72 3.03 15.58 -1.61
C ALA A 72 1.95 14.60 -1.11
N THR A 73 2.33 13.61 -0.29
CA THR A 73 1.38 12.65 0.29
C THR A 73 0.54 13.32 1.37
N PRO A 74 -0.79 13.16 1.37
CA PRO A 74 -1.65 13.63 2.45
C PRO A 74 -1.16 13.12 3.82
N LYS A 75 -1.26 13.98 4.84
CA LYS A 75 -0.70 13.73 6.19
C LYS A 75 -1.19 12.45 6.85
N ASP A 76 -2.44 12.09 6.60
CA ASP A 76 -3.12 10.89 7.10
C ASP A 76 -2.69 9.60 6.40
N GLU A 77 -1.93 9.72 5.30
CA GLU A 77 -1.36 8.58 4.55
C GLU A 77 0.16 8.45 4.68
N VAL A 78 0.80 9.43 5.33
CA VAL A 78 2.22 9.32 5.65
C VAL A 78 2.40 8.26 6.73
N ASP A 79 3.27 7.26 6.44
CA ASP A 79 3.56 6.16 7.35
C ASP A 79 4.08 6.67 8.70
N ARG A 80 3.65 6.04 9.79
CA ARG A 80 4.15 6.26 11.16
C ARG A 80 5.67 6.26 11.25
N ASN A 81 6.34 5.39 10.50
CA ASN A 81 7.80 5.35 10.44
C ASN A 81 8.42 6.63 9.87
N THR A 82 7.69 7.35 9.01
CA THR A 82 8.12 8.65 8.48
C THR A 82 8.12 9.70 9.58
N TYR A 83 7.03 9.80 10.32
CA TYR A 83 6.95 10.73 11.45
C TYR A 83 8.00 10.41 12.51
N GLY A 84 8.21 9.12 12.84
CA GLY A 84 9.25 8.67 13.76
C GLY A 84 10.67 8.98 13.32
N LEU A 85 10.97 9.10 12.01
CA LEU A 85 12.31 9.54 11.56
C LEU A 85 12.59 11.00 11.89
N PHE A 86 11.56 11.84 11.84
CA PHE A 86 11.65 13.27 12.12
C PHE A 86 11.33 13.60 13.57
N ASP A 87 11.18 12.59 14.43
CA ASP A 87 10.80 12.73 15.84
C ASP A 87 9.47 13.52 16.02
N LEU A 88 8.51 13.26 15.10
CA LEU A 88 7.20 13.88 15.06
C LEU A 88 6.12 12.90 15.50
N GLU A 89 5.03 13.45 16.05
CA GLU A 89 3.83 12.68 16.36
C GLU A 89 3.12 12.24 15.06
N ASP A 90 2.58 11.01 15.06
CA ASP A 90 1.88 10.44 13.91
C ASP A 90 0.74 11.34 13.43
N GLY A 91 0.75 11.65 12.14
CA GLY A 91 -0.24 12.52 11.50
C GLY A 91 -0.09 14.03 11.77
N VAL A 92 0.98 14.44 12.47
CA VAL A 92 1.25 15.85 12.80
C VAL A 92 2.56 16.31 12.16
N PRO A 93 2.55 16.74 10.88
CA PRO A 93 3.72 17.32 10.25
C PRO A 93 4.08 18.67 10.88
N THR A 94 5.35 19.07 10.77
CA THR A 94 5.82 20.39 11.25
C THR A 94 5.06 21.52 10.58
N ASP A 95 4.77 21.39 9.28
CA ASP A 95 3.94 22.30 8.50
C ASP A 95 3.18 21.52 7.43
N ALA A 96 2.00 22.02 7.03
CA ALA A 96 1.20 21.44 5.98
C ALA A 96 0.54 22.55 5.17
N TYR A 97 0.83 22.60 3.88
CA TYR A 97 0.21 23.51 2.94
C TYR A 97 -0.64 22.70 1.97
N SER A 98 -1.94 22.72 2.21
CA SER A 98 -2.88 21.89 1.46
C SER A 98 -3.07 22.41 0.03
N LEU A 99 -3.51 21.51 -0.85
CA LEU A 99 -3.85 21.86 -2.24
C LEU A 99 -4.97 22.91 -2.30
N GLU A 100 -5.93 22.82 -1.38
CA GLU A 100 -7.01 23.79 -1.22
C GLU A 100 -6.50 25.18 -0.81
N GLU A 101 -5.59 25.26 0.16
CA GLU A 101 -4.95 26.49 0.56
C GLU A 101 -4.18 27.13 -0.61
N ALA A 102 -3.44 26.31 -1.37
CA ALA A 102 -2.69 26.78 -2.53
C ALA A 102 -3.60 27.31 -3.65
N VAL A 103 -4.79 26.71 -3.83
CA VAL A 103 -5.81 27.23 -4.77
C VAL A 103 -6.43 28.53 -4.24
N ARG A 104 -6.81 28.57 -2.98
CA ARG A 104 -7.37 29.77 -2.34
C ARG A 104 -6.40 30.94 -2.39
N ASP A 105 -5.12 30.69 -2.15
CA ASP A 105 -4.06 31.71 -2.17
C ASP A 105 -3.61 32.07 -3.59
N GLY A 106 -4.18 31.42 -4.62
CA GLY A 106 -3.94 31.74 -6.03
C GLY A 106 -2.61 31.21 -6.59
N PHE A 107 -1.98 30.22 -5.94
CA PHE A 107 -0.76 29.58 -6.43
C PHE A 107 -1.03 28.38 -7.33
N LEU A 108 -2.23 27.80 -7.26
CA LEU A 108 -2.67 26.67 -8.07
C LEU A 108 -4.07 26.90 -8.62
N VAL A 109 -4.45 26.15 -9.66
CA VAL A 109 -5.82 26.16 -10.20
C VAL A 109 -6.59 24.90 -9.77
N PRO A 110 -7.91 25.01 -9.50
CA PRO A 110 -8.73 23.88 -9.09
C PRO A 110 -9.06 22.95 -10.28
N PRO A 111 -9.34 21.68 -10.02
CA PRO A 111 -9.89 20.75 -11.01
C PRO A 111 -11.40 20.97 -11.22
N LYS A 112 -11.86 20.63 -12.42
CA LYS A 112 -13.23 20.28 -12.70
C LYS A 112 -13.26 18.80 -13.06
N ALA A 113 -13.75 17.96 -12.14
CA ALA A 113 -13.71 16.51 -12.28
C ALA A 113 -15.04 15.98 -12.80
N VAL A 114 -14.97 15.08 -13.79
CA VAL A 114 -16.09 14.47 -14.47
C VAL A 114 -15.90 12.97 -14.48
N SER A 115 -16.83 12.22 -13.89
CA SER A 115 -16.91 10.78 -14.00
C SER A 115 -17.74 10.40 -15.23
N VAL A 116 -17.20 9.48 -16.04
CA VAL A 116 -17.84 9.00 -17.27
C VAL A 116 -17.94 7.49 -17.22
N PRO A 117 -19.11 6.92 -16.90
CA PRO A 117 -19.25 5.47 -16.76
C PRO A 117 -19.16 4.77 -18.10
N LEU A 118 -18.27 3.76 -18.19
CA LEU A 118 -18.18 2.80 -19.29
C LEU A 118 -18.60 1.42 -18.77
N LYS A 119 -19.55 0.75 -19.44
CA LYS A 119 -20.08 -0.54 -18.98
C LYS A 119 -18.99 -1.59 -18.87
N PHE A 120 -18.14 -1.74 -19.89
CA PHE A 120 -17.10 -2.77 -19.90
C PHE A 120 -16.02 -2.55 -18.83
N GLN A 121 -15.72 -1.30 -18.48
CA GLN A 121 -14.78 -0.97 -17.41
C GLN A 121 -15.35 -1.20 -16.00
N ARG A 122 -16.67 -1.20 -15.85
CA ARG A 122 -17.36 -1.37 -14.57
C ARG A 122 -17.79 -2.81 -14.30
N GLU A 123 -18.32 -3.46 -15.32
CA GLU A 123 -19.05 -4.73 -15.19
C GLU A 123 -18.34 -5.90 -15.88
N GLY A 124 -17.34 -5.62 -16.73
CA GLY A 124 -16.78 -6.62 -17.62
C GLY A 124 -17.68 -6.84 -18.84
N ILE A 125 -17.42 -7.94 -19.56
CA ILE A 125 -18.16 -8.32 -20.75
C ILE A 125 -18.69 -9.74 -20.55
N SER A 126 -20.01 -9.93 -20.60
CA SER A 126 -20.67 -11.23 -20.53
C SER A 126 -21.16 -11.62 -21.92
N TYR A 127 -20.91 -12.86 -22.34
CA TYR A 127 -21.37 -13.40 -23.60
C TYR A 127 -22.89 -13.24 -23.81
N ASP A 128 -23.67 -13.53 -22.75
CA ASP A 128 -25.11 -13.46 -22.77
C ASP A 128 -25.68 -12.06 -23.04
N ASP A 129 -24.92 -11.02 -22.61
CA ASP A 129 -25.31 -9.62 -22.74
C ASP A 129 -24.97 -9.01 -24.10
N LEU A 130 -24.22 -9.72 -24.95
CA LEU A 130 -23.81 -9.23 -26.27
C LEU A 130 -24.92 -9.35 -27.29
N PRO A 131 -24.99 -8.41 -28.26
CA PRO A 131 -25.80 -8.58 -29.50
C PRO A 131 -25.35 -9.82 -30.30
N GLU A 132 -26.23 -10.36 -31.12
CA GLU A 132 -25.94 -11.58 -31.92
C GLU A 132 -24.68 -11.39 -32.82
N GLU A 133 -24.51 -10.19 -33.41
CA GLU A 133 -23.33 -9.89 -34.24
C GLU A 133 -22.03 -9.95 -33.46
N ASP A 134 -22.03 -9.49 -32.20
CA ASP A 134 -20.87 -9.52 -31.30
C ASP A 134 -20.63 -10.94 -30.77
N LYS A 135 -21.65 -11.78 -30.59
CA LYS A 135 -21.52 -13.20 -30.23
C LYS A 135 -20.81 -14.01 -31.32
N ASP A 136 -21.13 -13.76 -32.60
CA ASP A 136 -20.44 -14.40 -33.72
C ASP A 136 -18.93 -14.05 -33.70
N GLN A 137 -18.59 -12.82 -33.36
CA GLN A 137 -17.18 -12.40 -33.20
C GLN A 137 -16.56 -13.06 -31.98
N TRP A 138 -17.26 -13.10 -30.84
CA TRP A 138 -16.78 -13.74 -29.60
C TRP A 138 -16.40 -15.19 -29.83
N ASP A 139 -17.25 -15.95 -30.52
CA ASP A 139 -17.05 -17.36 -30.84
C ASP A 139 -15.87 -17.59 -31.81
N ALA A 140 -15.57 -16.60 -32.66
CA ALA A 140 -14.49 -16.66 -33.64
C ALA A 140 -13.12 -16.23 -33.06
N LEU A 141 -13.06 -15.64 -31.87
CA LEU A 141 -11.82 -15.16 -31.25
C LEU A 141 -10.98 -16.30 -30.67
N GLU A 142 -9.66 -16.21 -30.83
CA GLU A 142 -8.70 -17.04 -30.11
C GLU A 142 -8.51 -16.49 -28.69
N TRP A 143 -9.32 -16.96 -27.73
CA TRP A 143 -9.29 -16.49 -26.34
C TRP A 143 -8.09 -17.00 -25.55
N ASP A 144 -7.63 -18.21 -25.84
CA ASP A 144 -6.42 -18.81 -25.28
C ASP A 144 -5.78 -19.79 -26.26
N ASP A 145 -4.55 -20.23 -25.96
CA ASP A 145 -3.82 -21.21 -26.79
C ASP A 145 -4.45 -22.62 -26.75
N ALA A 146 -5.41 -22.89 -25.84
CA ALA A 146 -6.12 -24.15 -25.71
C ALA A 146 -7.48 -24.15 -26.42
N GLY A 147 -7.91 -23.03 -27.00
CA GLY A 147 -9.18 -22.89 -27.72
C GLY A 147 -10.41 -22.82 -26.81
N ASN A 148 -10.24 -22.48 -25.52
CA ASN A 148 -11.37 -22.28 -24.61
C ASN A 148 -12.01 -20.92 -24.87
N VAL A 149 -13.33 -20.91 -24.98
CA VAL A 149 -14.14 -19.67 -25.09
C VAL A 149 -14.73 -19.38 -23.72
N PRO A 150 -14.43 -18.22 -23.08
CA PRO A 150 -15.00 -17.88 -21.79
C PRO A 150 -16.45 -17.42 -21.93
N ASP A 151 -17.28 -17.67 -20.92
CA ASP A 151 -18.64 -17.13 -20.86
C ASP A 151 -18.65 -15.64 -20.45
N ARG A 152 -17.56 -15.17 -19.82
CA ARG A 152 -17.40 -13.82 -19.29
C ARG A 152 -15.96 -13.38 -19.25
N VAL A 153 -15.72 -12.10 -19.45
CA VAL A 153 -14.45 -11.40 -19.22
C VAL A 153 -14.64 -10.34 -18.14
N GLU A 154 -13.88 -10.45 -17.08
CA GLU A 154 -13.98 -9.53 -15.94
C GLU A 154 -13.46 -8.12 -16.30
N ALA A 155 -13.95 -7.09 -15.60
CA ALA A 155 -13.58 -5.69 -15.82
C ALA A 155 -12.08 -5.43 -15.72
N GLU A 156 -11.35 -6.17 -14.86
CA GLU A 156 -9.89 -6.06 -14.71
C GLU A 156 -9.12 -6.48 -15.96
N ALA A 157 -9.72 -7.34 -16.81
CA ALA A 157 -9.11 -7.81 -18.06
C ALA A 157 -9.18 -6.74 -19.14
N VAL A 158 -10.23 -5.93 -19.14
CA VAL A 158 -10.42 -4.82 -20.09
C VAL A 158 -9.29 -3.82 -19.93
N ASN A 159 -8.68 -3.43 -21.06
CA ASN A 159 -7.46 -2.60 -21.13
C ASN A 159 -6.21 -3.25 -20.51
N THR A 160 -6.27 -4.51 -20.06
CA THR A 160 -5.09 -5.27 -19.60
C THR A 160 -4.56 -6.16 -20.72
N TRP A 161 -5.41 -7.02 -21.25
CA TRP A 161 -5.14 -7.91 -22.37
C TRP A 161 -6.30 -7.98 -23.38
N LEU A 162 -7.52 -7.58 -23.00
CA LEU A 162 -8.63 -7.37 -23.91
C LEU A 162 -8.77 -5.88 -24.22
N PHE A 163 -8.67 -5.53 -25.48
CA PHE A 163 -8.74 -4.16 -25.99
C PHE A 163 -9.92 -4.00 -26.92
N ASN A 164 -10.88 -3.18 -26.52
CA ASN A 164 -12.08 -2.94 -27.30
C ASN A 164 -12.00 -1.62 -28.07
N THR A 165 -12.16 -1.70 -29.38
CA THR A 165 -12.04 -0.56 -30.31
C THR A 165 -13.09 0.51 -30.03
N ASP A 166 -14.35 0.13 -29.86
CA ASP A 166 -15.47 1.05 -29.62
C ASP A 166 -15.30 1.81 -28.30
N THR A 167 -14.88 1.11 -27.24
CA THR A 167 -14.57 1.74 -25.95
C THR A 167 -13.52 2.86 -26.08
N VAL A 168 -12.39 2.57 -26.74
CA VAL A 168 -11.31 3.55 -26.91
C VAL A 168 -11.74 4.70 -27.81
N ASP A 169 -12.45 4.41 -28.89
CA ASP A 169 -12.94 5.42 -29.82
C ASP A 169 -13.94 6.38 -29.17
N LYS A 170 -14.83 5.88 -28.32
CA LYS A 170 -15.76 6.68 -27.51
C LYS A 170 -15.01 7.59 -26.54
N VAL A 171 -14.01 7.09 -25.82
CA VAL A 171 -13.16 7.88 -24.92
C VAL A 171 -12.44 9.00 -25.67
N LEU A 172 -11.84 8.70 -26.83
CA LEU A 172 -11.14 9.68 -27.65
C LEU A 172 -12.10 10.73 -28.23
N ALA A 173 -13.26 10.32 -28.74
CA ALA A 173 -14.27 11.24 -29.25
C ALA A 173 -14.82 12.15 -28.15
N HIS A 174 -15.06 11.62 -26.97
CA HIS A 174 -15.46 12.38 -25.78
C HIS A 174 -14.42 13.42 -25.40
N LEU A 175 -13.13 13.02 -25.25
CA LEU A 175 -12.03 13.93 -24.95
C LEU A 175 -11.91 15.05 -26.01
N MET A 176 -11.94 14.72 -27.29
CA MET A 176 -11.80 15.69 -28.37
C MET A 176 -12.97 16.67 -28.45
N THR A 177 -14.13 16.28 -27.93
CA THR A 177 -15.35 17.10 -27.90
C THR A 177 -15.44 17.95 -26.64
N ARG A 178 -15.21 17.35 -25.46
CA ARG A 178 -15.44 17.94 -24.14
C ARG A 178 -14.19 18.53 -23.49
N GLY A 179 -13.00 18.08 -23.91
CA GLY A 179 -11.73 18.58 -23.40
C GLY A 179 -11.53 20.07 -23.62
N GLN A 180 -10.85 20.74 -22.69
CA GLN A 180 -10.52 22.15 -22.83
C GLN A 180 -9.67 22.40 -24.07
N LYS A 181 -10.06 23.40 -24.85
CA LYS A 181 -9.41 23.78 -26.10
C LYS A 181 -8.70 25.11 -25.96
N VAL A 182 -7.57 25.23 -26.61
CA VAL A 182 -6.75 26.45 -26.74
C VAL A 182 -6.81 26.99 -28.16
N ALA A 183 -6.10 28.07 -28.46
CA ALA A 183 -6.04 28.68 -29.79
C ALA A 183 -7.42 29.08 -30.30
N GLY A 184 -8.23 29.76 -29.48
CA GLY A 184 -9.57 30.19 -29.89
C GLY A 184 -10.60 29.09 -30.00
N GLY A 185 -10.32 27.87 -29.48
CA GLY A 185 -11.19 26.70 -29.57
C GLY A 185 -10.80 25.69 -30.66
N ASP A 186 -9.79 26.01 -31.49
CA ASP A 186 -9.43 25.19 -32.65
C ASP A 186 -8.59 23.95 -32.31
N ARG A 187 -7.92 23.94 -31.15
CA ARG A 187 -6.99 22.87 -30.78
C ARG A 187 -7.25 22.40 -29.35
N LEU A 188 -7.27 21.09 -29.12
CA LEU A 188 -7.28 20.52 -27.78
C LEU A 188 -6.05 21.00 -27.02
N GLY A 189 -6.22 21.44 -25.78
CA GLY A 189 -5.14 21.83 -24.90
C GLY A 189 -4.24 20.65 -24.51
N LYS A 190 -3.08 20.91 -23.94
CA LYS A 190 -2.18 19.85 -23.49
C LYS A 190 -2.92 18.90 -22.56
N THR A 191 -2.83 17.61 -22.88
CA THR A 191 -3.58 16.53 -22.24
C THR A 191 -2.64 15.42 -21.84
N ILE A 192 -2.76 14.92 -20.61
CA ILE A 192 -2.11 13.66 -20.19
C ILE A 192 -3.21 12.61 -20.10
N LEU A 193 -3.02 11.50 -20.83
CA LEU A 193 -3.89 10.34 -20.80
C LEU A 193 -3.14 9.18 -20.13
N PHE A 194 -3.65 8.72 -19.00
CA PHE A 194 -3.06 7.66 -18.21
C PHE A 194 -3.61 6.30 -18.63
N ALA A 195 -2.76 5.50 -19.27
CA ALA A 195 -3.07 4.15 -19.74
C ALA A 195 -2.66 3.08 -18.72
N LYS A 196 -3.29 1.91 -18.80
CA LYS A 196 -3.11 0.81 -17.84
C LYS A 196 -1.76 0.12 -17.98
N ASN A 197 -1.31 -0.09 -19.22
CA ASN A 197 -0.03 -0.72 -19.56
C ASN A 197 0.48 -0.23 -20.93
N GLN A 198 1.64 -0.72 -21.34
CA GLN A 198 2.26 -0.33 -22.60
C GLN A 198 1.39 -0.66 -23.83
N ALA A 199 0.82 -1.87 -23.88
CA ALA A 199 -0.03 -2.30 -25.00
C ALA A 199 -1.29 -1.43 -25.10
N HIS A 200 -1.90 -1.07 -23.96
CA HIS A 200 -3.03 -0.14 -23.92
C HIS A 200 -2.64 1.24 -24.43
N ALA A 201 -1.48 1.76 -24.03
CA ALA A 201 -1.00 3.07 -24.50
C ALA A 201 -0.77 3.09 -26.03
N GLU A 202 -0.18 2.04 -26.56
CA GLU A 202 0.05 1.86 -28.00
C GLU A 202 -1.28 1.75 -28.76
N PHE A 203 -2.23 0.96 -28.26
CA PHE A 203 -3.55 0.80 -28.85
C PHE A 203 -4.34 2.13 -28.87
N ILE A 204 -4.30 2.92 -27.79
CA ILE A 204 -4.93 4.26 -27.77
C ILE A 204 -4.32 5.16 -28.84
N ALA A 205 -2.98 5.16 -28.99
CA ALA A 205 -2.30 5.97 -30.00
C ALA A 205 -2.66 5.52 -31.42
N GLU A 206 -2.75 4.22 -31.66
CA GLU A 206 -3.18 3.65 -32.94
C GLU A 206 -4.60 4.07 -33.28
N ARG A 207 -5.55 3.93 -32.34
CA ARG A 207 -6.94 4.34 -32.52
C ARG A 207 -7.06 5.84 -32.76
N PHE A 208 -6.31 6.66 -32.03
CA PHE A 208 -6.26 8.11 -32.27
C PHE A 208 -5.83 8.43 -33.70
N ASN A 209 -4.76 7.80 -34.17
CA ASN A 209 -4.24 8.05 -35.51
C ASN A 209 -5.18 7.56 -36.61
N ALA A 210 -5.93 6.47 -36.38
CA ALA A 210 -6.95 5.96 -37.29
C ALA A 210 -8.14 6.92 -37.40
N ASN A 211 -8.63 7.46 -36.27
CA ASN A 211 -9.80 8.34 -36.20
C ASN A 211 -9.48 9.79 -36.61
N TYR A 212 -8.22 10.24 -36.39
CA TYR A 212 -7.77 11.61 -36.67
C TYR A 212 -6.52 11.65 -37.57
N PRO A 213 -6.57 11.08 -38.79
CA PRO A 213 -5.39 10.94 -39.66
C PRO A 213 -4.79 12.27 -40.11
N HIS A 214 -5.56 13.35 -40.08
CA HIS A 214 -5.09 14.69 -40.45
C HIS A 214 -3.96 15.21 -39.52
N TYR A 215 -3.83 14.68 -38.31
CA TYR A 215 -2.73 15.02 -37.39
C TYR A 215 -1.41 14.25 -37.69
N LYS A 216 -1.41 13.35 -38.66
CA LYS A 216 -0.21 12.64 -39.16
C LYS A 216 0.63 11.95 -38.06
N GLY A 217 -0.02 11.41 -37.03
CA GLY A 217 0.63 10.69 -35.94
C GLY A 217 1.45 11.54 -34.97
N GLN A 218 1.36 12.86 -35.04
CA GLN A 218 2.15 13.74 -34.17
C GLN A 218 1.38 14.26 -32.95
N PHE A 219 0.06 14.31 -33.03
CA PHE A 219 -0.78 14.96 -32.04
C PHE A 219 -0.88 14.19 -30.71
N ALA A 220 -1.05 12.86 -30.79
CA ALA A 220 -1.07 11.94 -29.67
C ALA A 220 0.14 11.01 -29.74
N ARG A 221 0.94 10.95 -28.69
CA ARG A 221 2.17 10.13 -28.64
C ARG A 221 2.26 9.38 -27.33
N VAL A 222 2.76 8.15 -27.42
CA VAL A 222 3.10 7.34 -26.23
C VAL A 222 4.39 7.86 -25.62
N ILE A 223 4.37 8.17 -24.33
CA ILE A 223 5.52 8.61 -23.53
C ILE A 223 5.65 7.71 -22.32
N THR A 224 6.52 6.70 -22.42
CA THR A 224 6.77 5.71 -21.38
C THR A 224 8.28 5.42 -21.31
N PHE A 225 8.71 4.69 -20.29
CA PHE A 225 10.12 4.26 -20.17
C PHE A 225 10.62 3.38 -21.33
N LYS A 226 9.70 2.78 -22.11
CA LYS A 226 10.03 2.00 -23.29
C LYS A 226 10.10 2.83 -24.58
N THR A 227 9.67 4.09 -24.52
CA THR A 227 9.65 4.98 -25.68
C THR A 227 11.06 5.44 -25.99
N GLU A 228 11.51 5.23 -27.22
CA GLU A 228 12.78 5.77 -27.69
C GLU A 228 12.71 7.30 -27.71
N TYR A 229 13.74 7.96 -27.17
CA TYR A 229 13.80 9.42 -27.03
C TYR A 229 12.66 10.04 -26.19
N ALA A 230 12.18 9.33 -25.16
CA ALA A 230 11.09 9.79 -24.30
C ALA A 230 11.33 11.22 -23.73
N GLN A 231 12.58 11.53 -23.34
CA GLN A 231 12.93 12.85 -22.81
C GLN A 231 12.70 13.95 -23.85
N SER A 232 13.09 13.75 -25.11
CA SER A 232 12.84 14.72 -26.18
C SER A 232 11.35 14.96 -26.42
N LEU A 233 10.51 13.90 -26.31
CA LEU A 233 9.06 14.03 -26.40
C LEU A 233 8.47 14.79 -25.22
N ILE A 234 9.03 14.63 -24.02
CA ILE A 234 8.65 15.41 -22.84
C ILE A 234 9.01 16.87 -23.02
N ASP A 235 10.23 17.15 -23.52
CA ASP A 235 10.69 18.52 -23.78
C ASP A 235 9.80 19.21 -24.83
N ASP A 236 9.40 18.50 -25.88
CA ASP A 236 8.46 19.01 -26.90
C ASP A 236 7.04 19.17 -26.33
N PHE A 237 6.57 18.20 -25.51
CA PHE A 237 5.27 18.30 -24.82
C PHE A 237 5.21 19.50 -23.86
N SER A 238 6.34 19.86 -23.26
CA SER A 238 6.46 21.01 -22.37
C SER A 238 6.46 22.38 -23.10
N GLN A 239 6.39 22.38 -24.44
CA GLN A 239 6.30 23.61 -25.23
C GLN A 239 4.87 23.83 -25.72
N LYS A 240 4.30 25.01 -25.46
CA LYS A 240 2.89 25.36 -25.70
C LYS A 240 2.37 24.96 -27.09
N ASP A 241 3.13 25.27 -28.13
CA ASP A 241 2.68 25.12 -29.52
C ASP A 241 3.22 23.88 -30.23
N LYS A 242 4.14 23.14 -29.60
CA LYS A 242 4.69 21.91 -30.18
C LYS A 242 3.83 20.69 -29.90
N ALA A 243 3.77 19.79 -30.87
CA ALA A 243 3.27 18.43 -30.66
C ALA A 243 4.28 17.60 -29.82
N PRO A 244 3.82 16.60 -29.04
CA PRO A 244 2.44 16.16 -28.96
C PRO A 244 1.55 17.09 -28.12
N HIS A 245 0.23 17.05 -28.36
CA HIS A 245 -0.77 17.71 -27.55
C HIS A 245 -1.47 16.72 -26.59
N ILE A 246 -1.45 15.43 -26.93
CA ILE A 246 -1.87 14.34 -26.04
C ILE A 246 -0.65 13.47 -25.74
N ALA A 247 -0.23 13.44 -24.48
CA ALA A 247 0.79 12.53 -23.97
C ALA A 247 0.11 11.30 -23.36
N ILE A 248 0.27 10.13 -23.97
CA ILE A 248 -0.30 8.87 -23.46
C ILE A 248 0.78 8.20 -22.63
N SER A 249 0.58 8.07 -21.33
CA SER A 249 1.57 7.56 -20.38
C SER A 249 1.03 6.44 -19.52
N VAL A 250 1.93 5.56 -19.09
CA VAL A 250 1.58 4.50 -18.11
C VAL A 250 1.95 4.96 -16.69
N ASP A 251 3.21 5.33 -16.46
CA ASP A 251 3.74 5.73 -15.14
C ASP A 251 4.72 6.92 -15.23
N MET A 252 5.29 7.17 -16.38
CA MET A 252 6.42 8.11 -16.53
C MET A 252 6.05 9.55 -16.27
N LEU A 253 4.80 9.95 -16.55
CA LEU A 253 4.31 11.32 -16.37
C LEU A 253 3.49 11.48 -15.07
N ASP A 254 3.39 10.45 -14.24
CA ASP A 254 2.68 10.52 -12.96
C ASP A 254 3.40 11.51 -12.01
N THR A 255 4.75 11.54 -12.09
CA THR A 255 5.63 12.44 -11.30
C THR A 255 6.70 13.08 -12.20
N GLY A 256 7.40 14.08 -11.69
CA GLY A 256 8.67 14.59 -12.26
C GLY A 256 8.56 15.50 -13.49
N ILE A 257 7.36 15.88 -13.95
CA ILE A 257 7.18 16.87 -15.01
C ILE A 257 6.50 18.15 -14.51
N ASP A 258 6.87 19.26 -15.09
CA ASP A 258 6.23 20.56 -14.82
C ASP A 258 5.83 21.20 -16.15
N VAL A 259 4.55 21.05 -16.52
CA VAL A 259 3.97 21.56 -17.78
C VAL A 259 2.72 22.37 -17.44
N PRO A 260 2.85 23.70 -17.26
CA PRO A 260 1.73 24.59 -16.87
C PRO A 260 0.53 24.54 -17.84
N GLU A 261 0.79 24.26 -19.11
CA GLU A 261 -0.21 24.21 -20.18
C GLU A 261 -1.14 22.99 -20.14
N VAL A 262 -0.89 22.02 -19.24
CA VAL A 262 -1.78 20.86 -19.09
C VAL A 262 -3.13 21.31 -18.53
N VAL A 263 -4.19 21.10 -19.30
CA VAL A 263 -5.57 21.48 -18.95
C VAL A 263 -6.54 20.31 -18.96
N ASN A 264 -6.13 19.13 -19.44
CA ASN A 264 -6.94 17.92 -19.40
C ASN A 264 -6.11 16.76 -18.83
N LEU A 265 -6.67 16.06 -17.87
CA LEU A 265 -6.17 14.78 -17.36
C LEU A 265 -7.22 13.70 -17.64
N VAL A 266 -6.81 12.60 -18.20
CA VAL A 266 -7.69 11.49 -18.58
C VAL A 266 -7.24 10.23 -17.83
N PHE A 267 -8.08 9.77 -16.90
CA PHE A 267 -7.86 8.54 -16.16
C PHE A 267 -8.52 7.36 -16.90
N PHE A 268 -7.73 6.65 -17.68
CA PHE A 268 -8.16 5.45 -18.39
C PHE A 268 -7.47 4.21 -17.82
N LYS A 269 -7.12 4.27 -16.55
CA LYS A 269 -6.66 3.17 -15.70
C LYS A 269 -7.22 3.32 -14.29
N LEU A 270 -7.42 2.19 -13.60
CA LEU A 270 -7.72 2.20 -12.18
C LEU A 270 -6.44 2.50 -11.39
N VAL A 271 -6.48 3.52 -10.55
CA VAL A 271 -5.40 3.91 -9.62
C VAL A 271 -5.79 3.43 -8.24
N ARG A 272 -4.97 2.58 -7.62
CA ARG A 272 -5.26 2.02 -6.28
C ARG A 272 -4.57 2.77 -5.14
N SER A 273 -3.57 3.59 -5.44
CA SER A 273 -2.84 4.39 -4.46
C SER A 273 -3.36 5.82 -4.49
N LYS A 274 -3.83 6.32 -3.36
CA LYS A 274 -4.32 7.69 -3.19
C LYS A 274 -3.19 8.71 -3.41
N THR A 275 -2.00 8.45 -2.86
CA THR A 275 -0.80 9.26 -3.13
C THR A 275 -0.53 9.39 -4.62
N LYS A 276 -0.53 8.26 -5.35
CA LYS A 276 -0.31 8.26 -6.80
C LYS A 276 -1.41 9.02 -7.54
N PHE A 277 -2.66 8.86 -7.13
CA PHE A 277 -3.78 9.61 -7.69
C PHE A 277 -3.57 11.12 -7.54
N TRP A 278 -3.23 11.61 -6.34
CA TRP A 278 -3.00 13.02 -6.10
C TRP A 278 -1.77 13.57 -6.81
N GLN A 279 -0.71 12.79 -6.95
CA GLN A 279 0.46 13.15 -7.77
C GLN A 279 0.08 13.35 -9.24
N MET A 280 -0.78 12.48 -9.78
CA MET A 280 -1.32 12.58 -11.14
C MET A 280 -2.22 13.81 -11.29
N VAL A 281 -3.13 14.05 -10.33
CA VAL A 281 -3.99 15.26 -10.29
C VAL A 281 -3.14 16.53 -10.24
N GLY A 282 -2.04 16.53 -9.47
CA GLY A 282 -1.09 17.63 -9.38
C GLY A 282 -0.47 18.07 -10.70
N ARG A 283 -0.50 17.20 -11.74
CA ARG A 283 0.00 17.58 -13.10
C ARG A 283 -0.85 18.66 -13.77
N GLY A 284 -2.10 18.81 -13.38
CA GLY A 284 -3.02 19.82 -13.94
C GLY A 284 -3.07 21.15 -13.15
N THR A 285 -2.54 21.21 -11.93
CA THR A 285 -2.79 22.32 -11.00
C THR A 285 -2.01 23.62 -11.27
N ARG A 286 -0.99 23.59 -12.13
CA ARG A 286 -0.11 24.76 -12.38
C ARG A 286 -0.86 25.92 -12.99
N LEU A 287 -0.53 27.16 -12.55
CA LEU A 287 -0.97 28.40 -13.19
C LEU A 287 -0.38 28.50 -14.59
N CYS A 288 -1.17 29.00 -15.54
CA CYS A 288 -0.69 29.33 -16.89
C CYS A 288 -1.34 30.62 -17.38
N PRO A 289 -0.64 31.75 -17.22
CA PRO A 289 -1.14 33.04 -17.73
C PRO A 289 -1.30 33.01 -19.25
N ASP A 290 -2.33 33.72 -19.75
CA ASP A 290 -2.60 33.93 -21.19
C ASP A 290 -2.69 32.62 -22.03
N LEU A 291 -3.05 31.51 -21.38
CA LEU A 291 -3.12 30.21 -22.05
C LEU A 291 -4.15 30.18 -23.18
N PHE A 292 -5.32 30.80 -22.94
CA PHE A 292 -6.43 30.82 -23.90
C PHE A 292 -6.45 32.05 -24.79
N GLY A 293 -5.62 33.05 -24.50
CA GLY A 293 -5.45 34.29 -25.21
C GLY A 293 -5.01 35.44 -24.29
N PRO A 294 -4.68 36.61 -24.82
CA PRO A 294 -4.28 37.75 -23.97
C PRO A 294 -5.32 38.07 -22.90
N GLY A 295 -4.92 38.05 -21.64
CA GLY A 295 -5.79 38.27 -20.47
C GLY A 295 -6.70 37.10 -20.12
N GLN A 296 -6.61 36.00 -20.84
CA GLN A 296 -7.39 34.75 -20.58
C GLN A 296 -6.48 33.68 -19.99
N HIS A 297 -6.44 33.67 -18.67
CA HIS A 297 -5.57 32.73 -17.92
C HIS A 297 -6.23 31.37 -17.75
N LYS A 298 -5.43 30.40 -17.39
CA LYS A 298 -5.93 29.09 -16.95
C LYS A 298 -6.56 29.23 -15.56
N GLU A 299 -7.87 29.06 -15.45
CA GLU A 299 -8.63 29.16 -14.20
C GLU A 299 -8.95 27.80 -13.59
N VAL A 300 -9.10 26.77 -14.44
CA VAL A 300 -9.39 25.38 -14.05
C VAL A 300 -8.70 24.43 -15.01
N PHE A 301 -8.58 23.16 -14.59
CA PHE A 301 -8.25 22.06 -15.49
C PHE A 301 -9.30 20.94 -15.36
N TYR A 302 -9.46 20.14 -16.41
CA TYR A 302 -10.45 19.06 -16.43
C TYR A 302 -9.80 17.72 -16.06
N ILE A 303 -10.56 16.93 -15.30
CA ILE A 303 -10.27 15.51 -15.03
C ILE A 303 -11.43 14.72 -15.63
N PHE A 304 -11.12 13.81 -16.56
CA PHE A 304 -12.07 12.82 -17.11
C PHE A 304 -11.70 11.46 -16.53
N ASP A 305 -12.58 10.87 -15.74
CA ASP A 305 -12.38 9.56 -15.13
C ASP A 305 -13.32 8.53 -15.73
N TYR A 306 -12.76 7.53 -16.41
CA TYR A 306 -13.50 6.41 -17.02
C TYR A 306 -13.44 5.13 -16.18
N CYS A 307 -12.67 5.12 -15.06
CA CYS A 307 -12.35 3.93 -14.29
C CYS A 307 -12.76 4.00 -12.81
N GLN A 308 -13.69 4.89 -12.44
CA GLN A 308 -14.23 5.03 -11.08
C GLN A 308 -13.22 5.47 -10.01
N ASN A 309 -12.11 6.10 -10.39
CA ASN A 309 -11.14 6.59 -9.42
C ASN A 309 -11.75 7.69 -8.53
N LEU A 310 -12.57 8.59 -9.12
CA LEU A 310 -13.20 9.69 -8.39
C LEU A 310 -14.17 9.18 -7.33
N GLU A 311 -14.99 8.19 -7.66
CA GLU A 311 -15.92 7.56 -6.72
C GLU A 311 -15.17 6.79 -5.64
N TYR A 312 -14.11 6.06 -5.99
CA TYR A 312 -13.30 5.29 -5.06
C TYR A 312 -12.62 6.18 -4.01
N PHE A 313 -12.02 7.31 -4.43
CA PHE A 313 -11.31 8.20 -3.52
C PHE A 313 -12.21 9.20 -2.80
N ASN A 314 -13.43 9.46 -3.27
CA ASN A 314 -14.44 10.26 -2.55
C ASN A 314 -15.19 9.46 -1.48
N GLN A 315 -15.38 8.16 -1.66
CA GLN A 315 -15.82 7.31 -0.57
C GLN A 315 -14.65 7.26 0.41
N GLN A 316 -14.83 7.79 1.62
CA GLN A 316 -13.86 7.74 2.72
C GLN A 316 -13.64 6.28 3.19
N MET A 317 -13.27 5.41 2.29
CA MET A 317 -12.64 4.18 2.68
C MET A 317 -11.24 4.57 3.16
N ALA A 318 -10.99 4.43 4.46
CA ALA A 318 -9.65 4.33 4.98
C ALA A 318 -8.93 3.35 4.05
N GLY A 319 -8.10 3.89 3.17
CA GLY A 319 -7.38 3.07 2.22
C GLY A 319 -6.58 2.08 3.02
N THR A 320 -6.90 0.81 2.89
CA THR A 320 -5.94 -0.25 3.15
C THR A 320 -4.85 -0.13 2.08
N ASP A 321 -4.13 0.96 2.11
CA ASP A 321 -2.77 0.96 1.65
C ASP A 321 -2.06 0.03 2.62
N GLY A 322 -2.02 -1.23 2.23
CA GLY A 322 -1.34 -2.24 2.98
C GLY A 322 0.01 -1.70 3.39
N ALA A 323 0.38 -1.81 4.64
CA ALA A 323 1.68 -1.42 5.17
C ALA A 323 2.73 -1.77 4.13
N ALA A 324 3.66 -0.89 3.80
CA ALA A 324 4.73 -1.17 2.85
C ALA A 324 5.37 -2.45 3.34
N GLY A 325 5.00 -3.56 2.71
CA GLY A 325 5.31 -4.88 3.21
C GLY A 325 6.82 -4.98 3.28
N ALA A 326 7.33 -5.55 4.34
CA ALA A 326 8.75 -5.89 4.47
C ALA A 326 9.26 -6.44 3.14
N SER A 327 10.51 -6.14 2.78
CA SER A 327 11.11 -6.64 1.53
C SER A 327 10.88 -8.15 1.40
N LEU A 328 10.85 -8.68 0.19
CA LEU A 328 10.65 -10.13 -0.02
C LEU A 328 11.66 -10.96 0.79
N ALA A 329 12.90 -10.48 0.91
CA ALA A 329 13.93 -11.11 1.75
C ALA A 329 13.56 -11.10 3.23
N ALA A 330 13.12 -9.96 3.77
CA ALA A 330 12.67 -9.86 5.16
C ALA A 330 11.42 -10.71 5.42
N ARG A 331 10.47 -10.76 4.49
CA ARG A 331 9.29 -11.62 4.60
C ARG A 331 9.65 -13.11 4.61
N LEU A 332 10.59 -13.52 3.77
CA LEU A 332 11.10 -14.90 3.78
C LEU A 332 11.82 -15.23 5.08
N PHE A 333 12.69 -14.35 5.54
CA PHE A 333 13.40 -14.50 6.81
C PHE A 333 12.39 -14.68 7.96
N ASN A 334 11.39 -13.80 8.03
CA ASN A 334 10.36 -13.84 9.06
C ASN A 334 9.46 -15.08 8.97
N ALA A 335 9.04 -15.49 7.78
CA ALA A 335 8.26 -16.74 7.61
C ALA A 335 9.05 -17.98 8.06
N ARG A 336 10.34 -18.02 7.79
CA ARG A 336 11.25 -19.08 8.28
C ARG A 336 11.38 -19.06 9.81
N LEU A 337 11.55 -17.89 10.42
CA LEU A 337 11.56 -17.72 11.88
C LEU A 337 10.26 -18.16 12.52
N GLU A 338 9.15 -17.77 11.95
CA GLU A 338 7.82 -18.11 12.42
C GLU A 338 7.56 -19.61 12.35
N LEU A 339 8.04 -20.26 11.28
CA LEU A 339 7.97 -21.72 11.15
C LEU A 339 8.81 -22.44 12.22
N ILE A 340 10.03 -21.97 12.52
CA ILE A 340 10.84 -22.48 13.64
C ILE A 340 10.06 -22.36 14.95
N GLY A 341 9.55 -21.19 15.28
CA GLY A 341 8.80 -20.93 16.51
C GLY A 341 7.51 -21.78 16.62
N THR A 342 6.86 -22.06 15.48
CA THR A 342 5.65 -22.90 15.44
C THR A 342 5.99 -24.36 15.62
N LEU A 343 7.07 -24.85 14.98
CA LEU A 343 7.58 -26.22 15.15
C LEU A 343 8.06 -26.49 16.59
N ASP A 344 8.74 -25.51 17.21
CA ASP A 344 9.21 -25.62 18.59
C ASP A 344 8.05 -25.71 19.59
N ARG A 345 6.91 -25.03 19.31
CA ARG A 345 5.68 -25.13 20.12
C ARG A 345 4.91 -26.42 19.91
N ALA A 346 4.94 -26.97 18.69
CA ALA A 346 4.27 -28.21 18.34
C ALA A 346 5.04 -29.46 18.80
N ALA A 347 6.28 -29.33 19.25
CA ALA A 347 7.15 -30.42 19.73
C ALA A 347 6.71 -30.96 21.11
N THR A 348 5.45 -31.41 21.24
CA THR A 348 5.04 -32.41 22.23
C THR A 348 5.35 -33.80 21.58
N PRO A 349 5.90 -34.80 22.30
CA PRO A 349 6.34 -36.03 21.69
C PRO A 349 5.16 -36.85 21.19
N THR A 350 4.76 -36.67 19.96
CA THR A 350 3.90 -37.58 19.20
C THR A 350 4.80 -38.39 18.27
N SER A 351 4.91 -39.66 18.57
CA SER A 351 5.61 -40.65 17.75
C SER A 351 4.92 -40.80 16.40
N GLY A 352 5.65 -40.50 15.29
CA GLY A 352 5.43 -41.22 14.05
C GLY A 352 4.94 -40.46 12.82
N ASP A 353 5.38 -39.24 12.55
CA ASP A 353 5.22 -38.65 11.22
C ASP A 353 6.43 -38.94 10.33
N GLU A 354 6.55 -40.19 9.87
CA GLU A 354 7.52 -40.55 8.83
C GLU A 354 6.93 -40.30 7.45
N VAL A 355 7.70 -39.59 6.60
CA VAL A 355 7.35 -39.36 5.18
C VAL A 355 7.33 -40.71 4.45
N ARG A 356 6.16 -41.11 3.94
CA ARG A 356 5.97 -42.29 3.07
C ARG A 356 5.97 -41.89 1.58
N GLU A 357 6.98 -41.16 1.14
CA GLU A 357 7.08 -40.80 -0.28
C GLU A 357 7.77 -41.89 -1.12
N ARG A 358 7.16 -42.23 -2.29
CA ARG A 358 7.82 -42.97 -3.35
C ARG A 358 8.86 -42.04 -4.00
N GLY A 359 10.14 -42.33 -3.78
CA GLY A 359 11.23 -41.59 -4.42
C GLY A 359 12.02 -40.66 -3.51
N ALA A 360 11.96 -40.81 -2.17
CA ALA A 360 12.79 -40.04 -1.24
C ALA A 360 14.28 -40.15 -1.58
N VAL A 361 14.93 -39.02 -1.83
CA VAL A 361 16.37 -38.96 -2.11
C VAL A 361 17.11 -38.78 -0.79
N TYR A 362 18.32 -39.31 -0.70
CA TYR A 362 19.18 -39.11 0.47
C TYR A 362 19.41 -37.63 0.72
N GLY A 363 19.03 -37.15 1.92
CA GLY A 363 19.14 -35.74 2.32
C GLY A 363 17.82 -34.93 2.38
N ASP A 364 16.68 -35.52 1.96
CA ASP A 364 15.36 -34.89 2.15
C ASP A 364 14.90 -35.03 3.61
N PRO A 365 14.32 -33.95 4.19
CA PRO A 365 13.83 -34.01 5.58
C PRO A 365 12.61 -34.92 5.67
N ARG A 366 12.61 -35.79 6.73
CA ARG A 366 11.55 -36.77 6.99
C ARG A 366 10.72 -36.44 8.22
N THR A 367 11.24 -35.56 9.06
CA THR A 367 10.60 -35.17 10.33
C THR A 367 10.56 -33.67 10.48
N ASN A 368 9.64 -33.16 11.30
CA ASN A 368 9.54 -31.76 11.66
C ASN A 368 10.84 -31.22 12.29
N GLU A 369 11.56 -32.06 13.06
CA GLU A 369 12.85 -31.70 13.64
C GLU A 369 13.93 -31.48 12.57
N GLU A 370 13.95 -32.30 11.53
CA GLU A 370 14.88 -32.16 10.41
C GLU A 370 14.57 -30.90 9.57
N VAL A 371 13.29 -30.61 9.36
CA VAL A 371 12.85 -29.35 8.72
C VAL A 371 13.30 -28.16 9.56
N ARG A 372 13.00 -28.16 10.85
CA ARG A 372 13.40 -27.11 11.79
C ARG A 372 14.91 -26.86 11.76
N ARG A 373 15.71 -27.93 11.82
CA ARG A 373 17.17 -27.86 11.77
C ARG A 373 17.68 -27.30 10.43
N THR A 374 17.08 -27.72 9.32
CA THR A 374 17.42 -27.23 7.98
C THR A 374 17.19 -25.72 7.86
N ILE A 375 16.03 -25.24 8.32
CA ILE A 375 15.67 -23.83 8.28
C ILE A 375 16.58 -22.99 9.19
N SER A 376 16.87 -23.49 10.41
CA SER A 376 17.77 -22.84 11.33
C SER A 376 19.18 -22.69 10.76
N ASN A 377 19.70 -23.74 10.11
CA ASN A 377 21.00 -23.67 9.45
C ASN A 377 21.01 -22.69 8.27
N LEU A 378 19.92 -22.59 7.54
CA LEU A 378 19.78 -21.63 6.44
C LEU A 378 19.84 -20.18 6.96
N LEU A 379 19.03 -19.86 7.96
CA LEU A 379 19.01 -18.52 8.58
C LEU A 379 20.34 -18.19 9.25
N GLN A 380 20.96 -19.13 9.95
CA GLN A 380 22.28 -18.95 10.55
C GLN A 380 23.34 -18.58 9.49
N ARG A 381 23.34 -19.30 8.34
CA ARG A 381 24.27 -18.99 7.23
C ARG A 381 23.98 -17.61 6.62
N GLU A 382 22.72 -17.24 6.50
CA GLU A 382 22.31 -15.93 5.98
C GLU A 382 22.83 -14.81 6.91
N VAL A 383 22.67 -14.96 8.22
CA VAL A 383 23.19 -13.99 9.21
C VAL A 383 24.73 -14.00 9.26
N ALA A 384 25.36 -15.17 9.20
CA ALA A 384 26.82 -15.28 9.23
C ALA A 384 27.51 -14.66 7.99
N ALA A 385 26.79 -14.54 6.88
CA ALA A 385 27.25 -13.90 5.65
C ALA A 385 26.97 -12.38 5.61
N MET A 386 26.47 -11.78 6.68
CA MET A 386 26.27 -10.34 6.75
C MET A 386 27.60 -9.62 7.03
N ASN A 387 27.94 -8.64 6.20
CA ASN A 387 29.20 -7.90 6.37
C ASN A 387 29.10 -6.90 7.52
N LEU A 388 29.83 -7.16 8.61
CA LEU A 388 29.84 -6.32 9.82
C LEU A 388 30.39 -4.90 9.61
N ASN A 389 31.08 -4.65 8.49
CA ASN A 389 31.60 -3.33 8.14
C ASN A 389 30.62 -2.54 7.27
N ASN A 390 29.59 -3.19 6.70
CA ASN A 390 28.52 -2.52 5.99
C ASN A 390 27.78 -1.58 6.95
N PHE A 391 27.55 -0.33 6.54
CA PHE A 391 26.99 0.68 7.44
C PHE A 391 25.54 0.36 7.86
N VAL A 392 24.78 -0.40 7.08
CA VAL A 392 23.41 -0.88 7.43
C VAL A 392 23.48 -1.99 8.49
N VAL A 393 24.48 -2.86 8.43
CA VAL A 393 24.65 -4.00 9.35
C VAL A 393 25.31 -3.56 10.66
N ARG A 394 26.18 -2.57 10.59
CA ARG A 394 27.01 -2.13 11.73
C ARG A 394 26.23 -1.70 12.99
N PRO A 395 25.08 -1.00 12.92
CA PRO A 395 24.25 -0.71 14.09
C PRO A 395 23.76 -1.97 14.79
N HIS A 396 23.51 -3.05 14.03
CA HIS A 396 23.01 -4.35 14.50
C HIS A 396 24.11 -5.36 14.77
N ARG A 397 25.39 -4.93 14.74
CA ARG A 397 26.58 -5.78 14.82
C ARG A 397 26.52 -6.80 15.97
N ARG A 398 26.10 -6.36 17.16
CA ARG A 398 26.02 -7.23 18.35
C ARG A 398 25.05 -8.41 18.12
N LEU A 399 23.92 -8.16 17.48
CA LEU A 399 22.93 -9.20 17.19
C LEU A 399 23.41 -10.11 16.06
N VAL A 400 24.00 -9.54 15.01
CA VAL A 400 24.57 -10.33 13.91
C VAL A 400 25.69 -11.23 14.43
N GLU A 401 26.63 -10.75 15.25
CA GLU A 401 27.67 -11.57 15.89
C GLU A 401 27.10 -12.66 16.82
N LYS A 402 25.98 -12.39 17.52
CA LYS A 402 25.27 -13.35 18.37
C LYS A 402 24.66 -14.47 17.53
N TYR A 403 23.91 -14.11 16.50
CA TYR A 403 23.15 -15.06 15.68
C TYR A 403 23.92 -15.65 14.49
N ALA A 404 25.13 -15.17 14.21
CA ALA A 404 26.07 -15.86 13.32
C ALA A 404 26.56 -17.19 13.89
N LYS A 405 26.40 -17.42 15.21
CA LYS A 405 26.85 -18.62 15.90
C LYS A 405 25.78 -19.72 15.82
N PRO A 406 26.14 -20.97 15.44
CA PRO A 406 25.18 -22.07 15.36
C PRO A 406 24.46 -22.35 16.69
N GLU A 407 25.14 -22.15 17.83
CA GLU A 407 24.58 -22.41 19.16
C GLU A 407 23.35 -21.56 19.47
N SER A 408 23.25 -20.37 18.89
CA SER A 408 22.11 -19.45 19.07
C SER A 408 20.82 -19.96 18.44
N TRP A 409 20.90 -21.00 17.58
CA TRP A 409 19.77 -21.58 16.85
C TRP A 409 19.30 -22.92 17.40
N VAL A 410 19.97 -23.46 18.41
CA VAL A 410 19.57 -24.72 19.08
C VAL A 410 18.22 -24.54 19.77
N VAL A 411 18.09 -23.42 20.52
CA VAL A 411 16.84 -23.02 21.16
C VAL A 411 16.60 -21.55 20.83
N VAL A 412 15.51 -21.25 20.12
CA VAL A 412 15.14 -19.88 19.73
C VAL A 412 14.02 -19.42 20.67
N SER A 413 14.38 -18.56 21.65
CA SER A 413 13.40 -18.01 22.59
C SER A 413 12.46 -16.98 21.91
N ALA A 414 11.34 -16.62 22.57
CA ALA A 414 10.45 -15.58 22.09
C ALA A 414 11.17 -14.22 21.92
N ASP A 415 12.07 -13.88 22.83
CA ASP A 415 12.89 -12.65 22.73
C ASP A 415 13.84 -12.73 21.52
N ALA A 416 14.44 -13.90 21.25
CA ALA A 416 15.30 -14.11 20.09
C ALA A 416 14.51 -14.00 18.77
N LEU A 417 13.26 -14.49 18.71
CA LEU A 417 12.39 -14.33 17.56
C LEU A 417 12.10 -12.85 17.30
N THR A 418 11.83 -12.07 18.35
CA THR A 418 11.59 -10.62 18.25
C THR A 418 12.84 -9.88 17.80
N GLU A 419 14.01 -10.11 18.43
CA GLU A 419 15.28 -9.49 18.02
C GLU A 419 15.61 -9.78 16.54
N LEU A 420 15.48 -11.03 16.12
CA LEU A 420 15.75 -11.45 14.74
C LEU A 420 14.77 -10.83 13.74
N SER A 421 13.47 -10.82 14.07
CA SER A 421 12.42 -10.31 13.18
C SER A 421 12.51 -8.80 12.96
N HIS A 422 12.80 -8.03 14.02
CA HIS A 422 12.80 -6.57 13.95
C HIS A 422 14.15 -5.96 13.58
N GLU A 423 15.26 -6.59 14.03
CA GLU A 423 16.57 -5.98 13.95
C GLU A 423 17.50 -6.62 12.91
N VAL A 424 17.25 -7.87 12.53
CA VAL A 424 18.14 -8.63 11.64
C VAL A 424 17.51 -8.98 10.31
N ALA A 425 16.19 -9.23 10.29
CA ALA A 425 15.47 -9.61 9.08
C ALA A 425 15.58 -8.53 8.00
N GLY A 426 16.09 -8.91 6.82
CA GLY A 426 16.23 -8.02 5.68
C GLY A 426 17.52 -7.21 5.64
N LEU A 427 18.44 -7.38 6.58
CA LEU A 427 19.79 -6.83 6.49
C LEU A 427 20.53 -7.43 5.27
N PRO A 428 21.40 -6.65 4.60
CA PRO A 428 22.14 -7.12 3.45
C PRO A 428 23.10 -8.26 3.81
N THR A 429 23.09 -9.33 3.02
CA THR A 429 23.96 -10.49 3.11
C THR A 429 24.84 -10.61 1.88
N GLU A 430 26.04 -11.20 2.01
CA GLU A 430 26.97 -11.48 0.89
C GLU A 430 26.66 -12.82 0.19
N LEU A 431 25.58 -13.51 0.55
CA LEU A 431 25.14 -14.69 -0.20
C LEU A 431 24.73 -14.31 -1.63
N ASP A 432 24.99 -15.20 -2.58
CA ASP A 432 24.57 -15.02 -3.96
C ASP A 432 23.07 -14.73 -4.05
N PRO A 433 22.66 -13.75 -4.86
CA PRO A 433 21.27 -13.37 -5.00
C PRO A 433 20.48 -14.55 -5.62
N GLU A 434 19.51 -15.05 -4.88
CA GLU A 434 18.58 -16.07 -5.38
C GLU A 434 17.56 -15.46 -6.36
N ASN A 435 17.06 -16.30 -7.29
CA ASN A 435 16.00 -15.91 -8.23
C ASN A 435 14.73 -15.43 -7.49
N GLU A 436 14.14 -14.31 -7.94
CA GLU A 436 12.94 -13.75 -7.32
C GLU A 436 11.72 -14.68 -7.39
N GLU A 437 11.54 -15.40 -8.51
CA GLU A 437 10.45 -16.35 -8.65
C GLU A 437 10.60 -17.51 -7.66
N ALA A 438 11.82 -18.02 -7.49
CA ALA A 438 12.10 -19.04 -6.47
C ALA A 438 11.82 -18.53 -5.05
N LYS A 439 12.18 -17.28 -4.73
CA LYS A 439 11.85 -16.65 -3.43
C LYS A 439 10.34 -16.52 -3.19
N ARG A 440 9.58 -16.17 -4.21
CA ARG A 440 8.12 -16.06 -4.13
C ARG A 440 7.47 -17.43 -3.92
N PHE A 441 7.97 -18.46 -4.59
CA PHE A 441 7.52 -19.83 -4.38
C PHE A 441 7.88 -20.34 -2.98
N ASP A 442 9.10 -20.05 -2.51
CA ASP A 442 9.51 -20.37 -1.14
C ASP A 442 8.56 -19.76 -0.12
N LEU A 443 8.18 -18.49 -0.28
CA LEU A 443 7.25 -17.82 0.61
C LEU A 443 5.85 -18.45 0.57
N LEU A 444 5.38 -18.83 -0.61
CA LEU A 444 4.11 -19.56 -0.78
C LEU A 444 4.14 -20.90 -0.02
N ALA A 445 5.20 -21.67 -0.20
CA ALA A 445 5.37 -22.97 0.46
C ALA A 445 5.51 -22.85 1.99
N LEU A 446 6.24 -21.85 2.49
CA LEU A 446 6.37 -21.57 3.92
C LEU A 446 5.03 -21.18 4.55
N ASN A 447 4.25 -20.33 3.90
CA ASN A 447 2.90 -19.98 4.36
C ASN A 447 1.98 -21.20 4.37
N LEU A 448 2.12 -22.10 3.39
CA LEU A 448 1.38 -23.35 3.35
C LEU A 448 1.76 -24.29 4.51
N GLN A 449 3.06 -24.40 4.82
CA GLN A 449 3.56 -25.17 5.98
C GLN A 449 3.01 -24.60 7.30
N LEU A 450 3.00 -23.27 7.45
CA LEU A 450 2.41 -22.61 8.61
C LEU A 450 0.91 -22.85 8.72
N SER A 451 0.18 -22.80 7.60
CA SER A 451 -1.27 -23.01 7.58
C SER A 451 -1.66 -24.45 7.94
N VAL A 452 -0.83 -25.46 7.56
CA VAL A 452 -1.00 -26.85 8.01
C VAL A 452 -0.83 -26.97 9.52
N LEU A 453 0.23 -26.39 10.08
CA LEU A 453 0.51 -26.46 11.52
C LEU A 453 -0.53 -25.75 12.39
N ARG A 454 -1.16 -24.70 11.85
CA ARG A 454 -2.12 -23.86 12.57
C ARG A 454 -3.57 -24.17 12.23
N HIS A 455 -3.81 -25.07 11.29
CA HIS A 455 -5.15 -25.37 10.76
C HIS A 455 -5.89 -24.14 10.24
N GLU A 456 -5.18 -23.25 9.53
CA GLU A 456 -5.73 -21.99 9.03
C GLU A 456 -6.62 -22.18 7.77
N PRO A 457 -7.71 -21.42 7.61
CA PRO A 457 -8.56 -21.47 6.40
C PRO A 457 -7.82 -21.14 5.09
N ALA A 458 -6.69 -20.41 5.18
CA ALA A 458 -5.85 -20.06 4.05
C ALA A 458 -5.26 -21.27 3.32
N PHE A 459 -5.21 -22.46 3.97
CA PHE A 459 -4.66 -23.69 3.41
C PHE A 459 -5.23 -24.04 2.03
N ALA A 460 -6.56 -24.04 1.87
CA ALA A 460 -7.21 -24.41 0.61
C ALA A 460 -6.75 -23.52 -0.56
N ARG A 461 -6.75 -22.21 -0.36
CA ARG A 461 -6.31 -21.23 -1.38
C ARG A 461 -4.82 -21.39 -1.73
N LEU A 462 -3.96 -21.58 -0.72
CA LEU A 462 -2.51 -21.75 -0.94
C LEU A 462 -2.22 -23.07 -1.66
N ARG A 463 -2.90 -24.15 -1.29
CA ARG A 463 -2.86 -25.45 -1.95
C ARG A 463 -3.23 -25.32 -3.43
N ASP A 464 -4.37 -24.73 -3.73
CA ASP A 464 -4.88 -24.59 -5.10
C ASP A 464 -3.91 -23.78 -5.97
N ARG A 465 -3.25 -22.78 -5.39
CA ARG A 465 -2.18 -22.03 -6.08
C ARG A 465 -0.95 -22.88 -6.37
N VAL A 466 -0.55 -23.77 -5.46
CA VAL A 466 0.56 -24.71 -5.70
C VAL A 466 0.18 -25.73 -6.77
N LYS A 467 -1.05 -26.25 -6.78
CA LYS A 467 -1.56 -27.17 -7.81
C LYS A 467 -1.55 -26.52 -9.19
N GLU A 468 -1.96 -25.24 -9.29
CA GLU A 468 -1.89 -24.47 -10.54
C GLU A 468 -0.45 -24.35 -11.05
N LEU A 469 0.51 -24.00 -10.19
CA LEU A 469 1.93 -23.92 -10.57
C LEU A 469 2.49 -25.29 -11.00
N ALA A 470 2.10 -26.37 -10.32
CA ALA A 470 2.48 -27.72 -10.71
C ALA A 470 1.91 -28.10 -12.08
N GLY A 471 0.67 -27.72 -12.39
CA GLY A 471 0.07 -27.88 -13.72
C GLY A 471 0.86 -27.18 -14.82
N LEU A 472 1.25 -25.91 -14.58
CA LEU A 472 2.07 -25.14 -15.52
C LEU A 472 3.47 -25.75 -15.72
N LEU A 473 4.06 -26.36 -14.68
CA LEU A 473 5.32 -27.09 -14.79
C LEU A 473 5.17 -28.37 -15.60
N ALA A 474 4.06 -29.11 -15.45
CA ALA A 474 3.79 -30.32 -16.21
C ALA A 474 3.78 -30.07 -17.72
N GLU A 475 3.28 -28.90 -18.17
CA GLU A 475 3.33 -28.46 -19.57
C GLU A 475 4.79 -28.33 -20.10
N LYS A 476 5.77 -28.17 -19.21
CA LYS A 476 7.21 -28.02 -19.54
C LYS A 476 8.01 -29.31 -19.41
N SER A 477 7.36 -30.47 -19.47
CA SER A 477 7.99 -31.81 -19.35
C SER A 477 9.10 -32.11 -20.36
N ALA A 478 9.19 -31.33 -21.46
CA ALA A 478 10.29 -31.41 -22.40
C ALA A 478 11.64 -30.95 -21.83
N ILE A 479 11.61 -30.10 -20.77
CA ILE A 479 12.82 -29.61 -20.10
C ILE A 479 13.35 -30.71 -19.18
N PRO A 480 14.61 -31.16 -19.31
CA PRO A 480 15.15 -32.29 -18.54
C PRO A 480 14.98 -32.14 -17.02
N MET A 481 15.27 -30.95 -16.47
CA MET A 481 15.12 -30.67 -15.03
C MET A 481 13.67 -30.80 -14.55
N VAL A 482 12.70 -30.41 -15.35
CA VAL A 482 11.27 -30.57 -15.05
C VAL A 482 10.87 -32.01 -15.15
N ARG A 483 11.30 -32.70 -16.21
CA ARG A 483 11.02 -34.13 -16.43
C ARG A 483 11.52 -35.02 -15.28
N ASP A 484 12.68 -34.68 -14.72
CA ASP A 484 13.25 -35.42 -13.59
C ASP A 484 12.41 -35.32 -12.31
N GLN A 485 11.50 -34.34 -12.21
CA GLN A 485 10.58 -34.10 -11.09
C GLN A 485 9.11 -34.40 -11.44
N MET A 486 8.82 -35.00 -12.61
CA MET A 486 7.44 -35.21 -13.08
C MET A 486 6.61 -36.02 -12.09
N ALA A 487 7.17 -37.06 -11.47
CA ALA A 487 6.44 -37.84 -10.49
C ALA A 487 5.92 -37.01 -9.31
N LEU A 488 6.75 -36.09 -8.78
CA LEU A 488 6.34 -35.19 -7.73
C LEU A 488 5.34 -34.13 -8.24
N ILE A 489 5.52 -33.62 -9.46
CA ILE A 489 4.64 -32.64 -10.08
C ILE A 489 3.23 -33.24 -10.27
N GLU A 490 3.13 -34.50 -10.72
CA GLU A 490 1.86 -35.22 -10.87
C GLU A 490 1.22 -35.52 -9.52
N ASP A 491 2.00 -35.95 -8.52
CA ASP A 491 1.52 -36.19 -7.15
C ASP A 491 0.89 -34.90 -6.56
N VAL A 492 1.59 -33.76 -6.67
CA VAL A 492 1.13 -32.46 -6.15
C VAL A 492 -0.14 -31.96 -6.84
N GLN A 493 -0.43 -32.39 -8.06
CA GLN A 493 -1.70 -32.06 -8.75
C GLN A 493 -2.88 -32.91 -8.28
N SER A 494 -2.63 -34.11 -7.75
CA SER A 494 -3.69 -35.01 -7.26
C SER A 494 -4.29 -34.51 -5.95
N ASP A 495 -5.56 -34.86 -5.68
CA ASP A 495 -6.18 -34.51 -4.39
C ASP A 495 -5.70 -35.45 -3.26
N GLU A 496 -5.39 -36.68 -3.60
CA GLU A 496 -4.95 -37.72 -2.66
C GLU A 496 -3.62 -37.34 -1.95
N TRP A 497 -2.72 -36.64 -2.64
CA TRP A 497 -1.46 -36.17 -2.05
C TRP A 497 -1.67 -35.16 -0.90
N TRP A 498 -2.80 -34.41 -0.94
CA TRP A 498 -3.12 -33.37 0.03
C TRP A 498 -3.95 -33.85 1.22
N GLU A 499 -4.52 -35.07 1.19
CA GLU A 499 -5.36 -35.58 2.28
C GLU A 499 -4.59 -35.71 3.60
N ASP A 500 -3.34 -36.21 3.55
CA ASP A 500 -2.47 -36.39 4.72
C ASP A 500 -1.15 -35.60 4.59
N VAL A 501 -1.22 -34.38 4.01
CA VAL A 501 -0.03 -33.59 3.77
C VAL A 501 0.66 -33.17 5.06
N THR A 502 1.98 -33.36 5.12
CA THR A 502 2.83 -33.01 6.27
C THR A 502 3.83 -31.90 5.94
N VAL A 503 4.36 -31.23 6.96
CA VAL A 503 5.38 -30.17 6.77
C VAL A 503 6.63 -30.70 6.07
N PRO A 504 7.18 -31.86 6.39
CA PRO A 504 8.30 -32.46 5.64
C PRO A 504 7.98 -32.67 4.14
N MET A 505 6.78 -33.17 3.80
CA MET A 505 6.36 -33.33 2.40
C MET A 505 6.38 -32.00 1.65
N LEU A 506 5.83 -30.95 2.26
CA LEU A 506 5.83 -29.60 1.71
C LEU A 506 7.24 -29.03 1.57
N GLU A 507 8.15 -29.34 2.49
CA GLU A 507 9.55 -28.91 2.39
C GLU A 507 10.29 -29.61 1.24
N VAL A 508 10.05 -30.90 1.03
CA VAL A 508 10.57 -31.63 -0.13
C VAL A 508 10.04 -31.05 -1.43
N MET A 509 8.74 -30.82 -1.51
CA MET A 509 8.11 -30.12 -2.65
C MET A 509 8.77 -28.77 -2.92
N ARG A 510 8.89 -27.92 -1.89
CA ARG A 510 9.53 -26.62 -2.00
C ARG A 510 10.92 -26.70 -2.58
N ARG A 511 11.76 -27.56 -2.02
CA ARG A 511 13.18 -27.74 -2.43
C ARG A 511 13.34 -28.23 -3.85
N ARG A 512 12.47 -29.14 -4.30
CA ARG A 512 12.57 -29.75 -5.63
C ARG A 512 11.94 -28.90 -6.72
N LEU A 513 10.91 -28.12 -6.42
CA LEU A 513 10.19 -27.32 -7.42
C LEU A 513 10.65 -25.85 -7.51
N ARG A 514 11.26 -25.28 -6.47
CA ARG A 514 11.60 -23.86 -6.40
C ARG A 514 12.41 -23.35 -7.61
N ASP A 515 13.40 -24.11 -8.04
CA ASP A 515 14.27 -23.72 -9.14
C ASP A 515 13.65 -23.99 -10.52
N LEU A 516 12.54 -24.73 -10.56
CA LEU A 516 11.80 -25.00 -11.80
C LEU A 516 10.81 -23.91 -12.14
N ILE A 517 10.37 -23.11 -11.15
CA ILE A 517 9.37 -22.05 -11.35
C ILE A 517 9.82 -21.04 -12.42
N GLN A 518 11.11 -20.79 -12.58
CA GLN A 518 11.64 -19.92 -13.62
C GLN A 518 11.32 -20.40 -15.06
N PHE A 519 11.00 -21.67 -15.26
CA PHE A 519 10.64 -22.23 -16.56
C PHE A 519 9.16 -22.10 -16.90
N ILE A 520 8.35 -21.66 -15.93
CA ILE A 520 6.97 -21.28 -16.19
C ILE A 520 6.99 -19.98 -16.98
N ASP A 521 6.57 -20.04 -18.24
CA ASP A 521 6.40 -18.82 -19.01
C ASP A 521 5.42 -17.91 -18.26
N LYS A 522 5.81 -16.66 -18.06
CA LYS A 522 4.84 -15.64 -17.68
C LYS A 522 3.82 -15.61 -18.81
N ARG A 523 2.67 -16.26 -18.63
CA ARG A 523 1.57 -16.15 -19.60
C ARG A 523 1.25 -14.66 -19.72
N GLN A 524 1.91 -13.97 -20.64
CA GLN A 524 1.34 -12.80 -21.24
C GLN A 524 0.21 -13.34 -22.11
N ARG A 525 -1.02 -13.28 -21.61
CA ARG A 525 -2.16 -13.54 -22.49
C ARG A 525 -1.96 -12.67 -23.71
N LYS A 526 -2.05 -13.27 -24.90
CA LYS A 526 -1.98 -12.52 -26.15
C LYS A 526 -3.05 -11.43 -26.08
N PRO A 527 -2.76 -10.20 -26.52
CA PRO A 527 -3.77 -9.17 -26.62
C PRO A 527 -4.91 -9.66 -27.50
N VAL A 528 -6.13 -9.62 -26.99
CA VAL A 528 -7.35 -9.88 -27.73
C VAL A 528 -7.97 -8.53 -28.07
N PHE A 529 -8.28 -8.32 -29.36
CA PHE A 529 -8.89 -7.09 -29.86
C PHE A 529 -10.31 -7.37 -30.29
N THR A 530 -11.24 -6.52 -29.82
CA THR A 530 -12.68 -6.61 -30.10
C THR A 530 -13.20 -5.25 -30.56
N ASP A 531 -14.39 -5.23 -31.16
CA ASP A 531 -15.11 -4.01 -31.51
C ASP A 531 -16.56 -4.01 -30.96
N PHE A 532 -16.79 -4.78 -29.89
CA PHE A 532 -18.09 -4.86 -29.23
C PHE A 532 -18.60 -3.47 -28.84
N GLU A 533 -19.91 -3.26 -28.97
CA GLU A 533 -20.52 -1.98 -28.61
C GLU A 533 -20.53 -1.79 -27.09
N ASP A 534 -19.68 -0.87 -26.61
CA ASP A 534 -19.65 -0.45 -25.20
C ASP A 534 -20.69 0.65 -24.93
N LEU A 535 -21.28 0.67 -23.76
CA LEU A 535 -22.20 1.70 -23.34
C LEU A 535 -21.48 2.77 -22.51
N MET A 536 -21.45 3.99 -23.06
CA MET A 536 -20.99 5.16 -22.32
C MET A 536 -22.19 5.85 -21.68
N GLY A 537 -22.23 5.94 -20.35
CA GLY A 537 -23.26 6.64 -19.60
C GLY A 537 -23.11 8.16 -19.64
N ALA A 538 -24.04 8.85 -19.02
CA ALA A 538 -24.01 10.31 -18.91
C ALA A 538 -22.85 10.78 -18.01
N GLU A 539 -22.23 11.90 -18.36
CA GLU A 539 -21.24 12.58 -17.53
C GLU A 539 -21.86 13.00 -16.18
N VAL A 540 -21.09 12.80 -15.12
CA VAL A 540 -21.44 13.22 -13.77
C VAL A 540 -20.34 14.13 -13.24
N ASP A 541 -20.66 15.37 -12.93
CA ASP A 541 -19.73 16.28 -12.24
C ASP A 541 -19.48 15.74 -10.83
N VAL A 542 -18.21 15.60 -10.44
CA VAL A 542 -17.79 15.08 -9.14
C VAL A 542 -16.99 16.15 -8.41
N GLU A 543 -17.42 16.50 -7.21
CA GLU A 543 -16.62 17.35 -6.33
C GLU A 543 -15.50 16.52 -5.71
N LEU A 544 -14.25 16.94 -5.90
CA LEU A 544 -13.10 16.29 -5.28
C LEU A 544 -12.94 16.82 -3.85
N ALA A 545 -12.99 15.93 -2.88
CA ALA A 545 -12.59 16.21 -1.50
C ALA A 545 -11.13 16.74 -1.50
N GLY A 546 -10.86 17.84 -0.77
CA GLY A 546 -9.55 18.52 -0.79
C GLY A 546 -9.50 19.76 -1.66
N PHE A 547 -10.55 20.04 -2.48
CA PHE A 547 -10.75 21.30 -3.19
C PHE A 547 -12.06 22.00 -2.80
N THR A 548 -12.87 21.39 -1.93
CA THR A 548 -14.13 21.95 -1.45
C THR A 548 -13.89 22.73 -0.16
N PRO A 549 -14.37 23.99 -0.03
CA PRO A 549 -14.26 24.73 1.22
C PRO A 549 -15.01 23.97 2.33
N GLY A 550 -14.29 23.49 3.34
CA GLY A 550 -14.87 22.77 4.48
C GLY A 550 -14.00 21.69 5.11
N THR A 551 -12.87 21.33 4.52
CA THR A 551 -11.94 20.29 5.03
C THR A 551 -11.00 20.76 6.15
N ASP A 552 -11.14 21.98 6.63
CA ASP A 552 -10.31 22.54 7.71
C ASP A 552 -10.54 21.83 9.06
N PHE A 553 -11.61 21.03 9.16
CA PHE A 553 -11.98 20.36 10.41
C PHE A 553 -11.02 19.24 10.83
N GLU A 554 -10.52 18.44 9.91
CA GLU A 554 -9.51 17.40 10.22
C GLU A 554 -8.17 18.04 10.62
N LYS A 555 -7.82 19.15 10.00
CA LYS A 555 -6.65 19.95 10.37
C LYS A 555 -6.80 20.54 11.78
N PHE A 556 -7.99 21.04 12.09
CA PHE A 556 -8.35 21.47 13.43
C PHE A 556 -8.25 20.33 14.44
N ARG A 557 -8.81 19.14 14.14
CA ARG A 557 -8.70 17.94 15.00
C ARG A 557 -7.26 17.55 15.29
N ALA A 558 -6.40 17.51 14.27
CA ALA A 558 -5.00 17.15 14.43
C ALA A 558 -4.23 18.15 15.30
N LYS A 559 -4.41 19.44 15.04
CA LYS A 559 -3.81 20.52 15.85
C LYS A 559 -4.36 20.50 17.28
N ALA A 560 -5.66 20.31 17.45
CA ALA A 560 -6.31 20.22 18.77
C ALA A 560 -5.76 19.01 19.56
N ARG A 561 -5.54 17.85 18.89
CA ARG A 561 -4.93 16.67 19.53
C ARG A 561 -3.53 16.98 20.05
N ALA A 562 -2.65 17.54 19.21
CA ALA A 562 -1.28 17.89 19.61
C ALA A 562 -1.27 18.89 20.77
N PHE A 563 -2.12 19.92 20.70
CA PHE A 563 -2.25 20.92 21.73
C PHE A 563 -2.75 20.33 23.07
N LEU A 564 -3.83 19.53 23.04
CA LEU A 564 -4.39 18.90 24.23
C LEU A 564 -3.42 17.91 24.88
N ARG A 565 -2.64 17.18 24.08
CA ARG A 565 -1.61 16.29 24.60
C ARG A 565 -0.44 17.04 25.26
N ALA A 566 -0.12 18.24 24.77
CA ALA A 566 0.87 19.10 25.43
C ALA A 566 0.39 19.69 26.76
N HIS A 567 -0.93 19.63 27.03
CA HIS A 567 -1.58 20.19 28.25
C HIS A 567 -2.29 19.11 29.09
N MET A 568 -1.71 17.91 29.15
CA MET A 568 -2.27 16.76 29.86
C MET A 568 -2.41 16.95 31.38
N ASP A 569 -1.71 17.92 31.94
CA ASP A 569 -1.76 18.36 33.34
C ASP A 569 -2.96 19.26 33.65
N HIS A 570 -3.71 19.70 32.64
CA HIS A 570 -4.90 20.51 32.80
C HIS A 570 -6.03 19.69 33.48
N LEU A 571 -6.64 20.26 34.56
CA LEU A 571 -7.61 19.55 35.38
C LEU A 571 -8.80 18.93 34.63
N ALA A 572 -9.36 19.64 33.62
CA ALA A 572 -10.46 19.13 32.82
C ALA A 572 -10.03 17.97 31.92
N ILE A 573 -8.80 18.00 31.39
CA ILE A 573 -8.22 16.92 30.58
C ILE A 573 -7.91 15.70 31.48
N GLU A 574 -7.34 15.93 32.67
CA GLU A 574 -7.10 14.87 33.64
C GLU A 574 -8.39 14.16 34.06
N LYS A 575 -9.49 14.90 34.27
CA LYS A 575 -10.81 14.32 34.56
C LYS A 575 -11.28 13.41 33.43
N LEU A 576 -11.18 13.84 32.18
CA LEU A 576 -11.55 13.05 31.01
C LEU A 576 -10.74 11.75 30.91
N ARG A 577 -9.43 11.84 31.13
CA ARG A 577 -8.54 10.68 31.05
C ARG A 577 -8.74 9.71 32.20
N THR A 578 -9.04 10.21 33.39
CA THR A 578 -9.29 9.37 34.58
C THR A 578 -10.75 8.98 34.78
N ASN A 579 -11.59 9.15 33.74
CA ASN A 579 -13.03 8.80 33.74
C ASN A 579 -13.85 9.48 34.85
N ARG A 580 -13.49 10.72 35.19
CA ARG A 580 -14.25 11.52 36.18
C ARG A 580 -15.29 12.40 35.47
N PRO A 581 -16.48 12.62 36.08
CA PRO A 581 -17.50 13.45 35.46
C PRO A 581 -17.03 14.90 35.27
N LEU A 582 -17.38 15.46 34.12
CA LEU A 582 -17.18 16.88 33.85
C LEU A 582 -18.31 17.73 34.39
N THR A 583 -17.96 18.95 34.76
CA THR A 583 -18.92 20.01 35.07
C THR A 583 -19.09 20.96 33.89
N THR A 584 -20.16 21.75 33.86
CA THR A 584 -20.34 22.82 32.86
C THR A 584 -19.18 23.83 32.85
N SER A 585 -18.56 24.06 34.01
CA SER A 585 -17.37 24.93 34.11
C SER A 585 -16.14 24.31 33.41
N ASP A 586 -15.96 22.98 33.54
CA ASP A 586 -14.86 22.29 32.88
C ASP A 586 -15.02 22.37 31.35
N LEU A 587 -16.24 22.22 30.80
CA LEU A 587 -16.53 22.35 29.38
C LEU A 587 -16.26 23.76 28.86
N ALA A 588 -16.70 24.79 29.59
CA ALA A 588 -16.46 26.18 29.22
C ALA A 588 -14.95 26.51 29.21
N GLU A 589 -14.19 25.89 30.11
CA GLU A 589 -12.74 26.05 30.16
C GLU A 589 -12.03 25.35 29.00
N LEU A 590 -12.46 24.14 28.62
CA LEU A 590 -11.95 23.44 27.45
C LEU A 590 -12.27 24.20 26.14
N GLU A 591 -13.49 24.76 26.01
CA GLU A 591 -13.86 25.57 24.86
C GLU A 591 -12.98 26.82 24.77
N ARG A 592 -12.83 27.55 25.87
CA ARG A 592 -11.96 28.73 25.93
C ARG A 592 -10.53 28.41 25.58
N MET A 593 -9.99 27.32 26.10
CA MET A 593 -8.61 26.86 25.86
C MET A 593 -8.38 26.55 24.39
N LEU A 594 -9.32 25.85 23.73
CA LEU A 594 -9.22 25.55 22.29
C LEU A 594 -9.33 26.81 21.41
N VAL A 595 -10.23 27.76 21.75
CA VAL A 595 -10.39 29.02 21.00
C VAL A 595 -9.18 29.94 21.19
N GLU A 596 -8.70 30.12 22.44
CA GLU A 596 -7.56 30.99 22.77
C GLU A 596 -6.22 30.45 22.22
N SER A 597 -6.13 29.15 21.96
CA SER A 597 -4.94 28.52 21.36
C SER A 597 -4.66 28.97 19.91
N GLY A 598 -5.64 29.61 19.23
CA GLY A 598 -5.53 30.01 17.83
C GLY A 598 -5.53 28.83 16.83
N LEU A 599 -5.90 27.63 17.27
CA LEU A 599 -5.92 26.41 16.42
C LEU A 599 -7.12 26.39 15.47
N GLY A 600 -8.21 27.08 15.84
CA GLY A 600 -9.46 27.22 15.08
C GLY A 600 -10.34 28.30 15.66
N GLY A 601 -11.41 28.66 14.95
CA GLY A 601 -12.40 29.63 15.41
C GLY A 601 -13.47 28.97 16.33
N PRO A 602 -14.34 29.80 16.96
CA PRO A 602 -15.47 29.30 17.75
C PRO A 602 -16.41 28.36 16.95
N ASP A 603 -16.49 28.56 15.63
CA ASP A 603 -17.32 27.73 14.75
C ASP A 603 -16.71 26.33 14.57
N ASP A 604 -15.37 26.20 14.52
CA ASP A 604 -14.69 24.92 14.44
C ASP A 604 -14.88 24.11 15.72
N VAL A 605 -14.80 24.77 16.89
CA VAL A 605 -15.03 24.11 18.19
C VAL A 605 -16.50 23.68 18.33
N ARG A 606 -17.44 24.50 17.84
CA ARG A 606 -18.88 24.15 17.84
C ARG A 606 -19.13 22.95 16.93
N ARG A 607 -18.59 22.96 15.73
CA ARG A 607 -18.69 21.85 14.79
C ARG A 607 -18.10 20.56 15.38
N ALA A 608 -16.96 20.65 16.06
CA ALA A 608 -16.35 19.53 16.75
C ALA A 608 -17.25 18.93 17.83
N ALA A 609 -17.91 19.79 18.60
CA ALA A 609 -18.86 19.37 19.61
C ALA A 609 -20.11 18.72 19.00
N GLU A 610 -20.64 19.25 17.89
CA GLU A 610 -21.79 18.70 17.18
C GLU A 610 -21.49 17.33 16.55
N GLU A 611 -20.36 17.18 15.86
CA GLU A 611 -19.97 15.91 15.21
C GLU A 611 -19.58 14.80 16.18
N SER A 612 -19.24 15.16 17.43
CA SER A 612 -18.81 14.19 18.47
C SER A 612 -19.84 14.00 19.58
N ASP A 613 -21.07 14.46 19.41
CA ASP A 613 -22.13 14.44 20.44
C ASP A 613 -21.74 15.14 21.76
N GLY A 614 -20.85 16.11 21.71
CA GLY A 614 -20.41 16.94 22.83
C GLY A 614 -18.92 17.23 22.86
N LEU A 615 -18.55 18.44 23.32
CA LEU A 615 -17.17 18.90 23.39
C LEU A 615 -16.30 17.98 24.26
N GLY A 616 -16.80 17.48 25.37
CA GLY A 616 -16.05 16.59 26.25
C GLY A 616 -15.75 15.25 25.57
N LEU A 617 -16.69 14.72 24.77
CA LEU A 617 -16.48 13.51 23.96
C LEU A 617 -15.46 13.77 22.85
N PHE A 618 -15.53 14.91 22.19
CA PHE A 618 -14.52 15.34 21.21
C PHE A 618 -13.12 15.35 21.84
N VAL A 619 -12.93 16.07 22.94
CA VAL A 619 -11.63 16.17 23.62
C VAL A 619 -11.15 14.79 24.07
N ARG A 620 -12.02 13.97 24.68
CA ARG A 620 -11.67 12.60 25.10
C ARG A 620 -11.25 11.73 23.91
N SER A 621 -11.88 11.87 22.75
CA SER A 621 -11.48 11.13 21.53
C SER A 621 -10.08 11.47 21.04
N LEU A 622 -9.55 12.63 21.40
CA LEU A 622 -8.21 13.10 21.02
C LEU A 622 -7.12 12.71 22.04
N VAL A 623 -7.45 12.72 23.34
CA VAL A 623 -6.47 12.45 24.43
C VAL A 623 -6.49 11.02 24.94
N GLY A 624 -7.54 10.26 24.63
CA GLY A 624 -7.73 8.91 25.16
C GLY A 624 -8.04 8.86 26.67
N MET A 625 -8.00 7.67 27.25
CA MET A 625 -8.13 7.43 28.70
C MET A 625 -6.84 6.85 29.26
N ASP A 626 -6.64 7.02 30.56
CA ASP A 626 -5.60 6.27 31.24
C ASP A 626 -5.95 4.78 31.30
N ARG A 627 -4.99 3.91 30.98
CA ARG A 627 -5.22 2.46 30.93
C ARG A 627 -5.77 1.87 32.24
N SER A 628 -5.34 2.40 33.37
CA SER A 628 -5.88 2.03 34.68
C SER A 628 -7.36 2.41 34.82
N ALA A 629 -7.72 3.65 34.41
CA ALA A 629 -9.09 4.12 34.45
C ALA A 629 -10.01 3.35 33.50
N ALA A 630 -9.52 2.97 32.31
CA ALA A 630 -10.24 2.12 31.37
C ALA A 630 -10.48 0.71 31.92
N LYS A 631 -9.48 0.11 32.60
CA LYS A 631 -9.63 -1.17 33.29
C LYS A 631 -10.62 -1.09 34.47
N ASP A 632 -10.54 -0.04 35.28
CA ASP A 632 -11.41 0.18 36.40
C ASP A 632 -12.89 0.38 35.98
N ALA A 633 -13.11 1.02 34.84
CA ALA A 633 -14.44 1.20 34.26
C ALA A 633 -15.10 -0.14 33.88
N LEU A 634 -14.29 -1.14 33.50
CA LEU A 634 -14.74 -2.49 33.14
C LEU A 634 -14.59 -3.48 34.29
N ALA A 635 -14.08 -3.07 35.47
CA ALA A 635 -13.82 -3.96 36.60
C ALA A 635 -15.10 -4.63 37.15
N ALA A 636 -16.24 -3.93 37.14
CA ALA A 636 -17.51 -4.48 37.55
C ALA A 636 -17.98 -5.61 36.62
N PHE A 637 -17.76 -5.47 35.32
CA PHE A 637 -18.05 -6.49 34.32
C PHE A 637 -17.15 -7.72 34.49
N LEU A 638 -15.86 -7.51 34.84
CA LEU A 638 -14.88 -8.58 35.02
C LEU A 638 -15.03 -9.31 36.38
N SER A 639 -15.70 -8.71 37.37
CA SER A 639 -15.83 -9.27 38.71
C SER A 639 -16.99 -10.25 38.78
N GLY A 640 -16.71 -11.49 39.19
CA GLY A 640 -17.74 -12.47 39.56
C GLY A 640 -18.01 -13.59 38.56
N THR A 641 -17.41 -13.60 37.40
CA THR A 641 -17.52 -14.65 36.36
C THR A 641 -16.16 -15.17 35.92
N SER A 642 -16.07 -16.47 35.62
CA SER A 642 -14.90 -17.04 34.96
C SER A 642 -14.99 -16.74 33.46
N HIS A 643 -14.09 -15.92 32.96
CA HIS A 643 -14.01 -15.57 31.52
C HIS A 643 -13.11 -16.53 30.75
N SER A 644 -13.50 -16.87 29.52
CA SER A 644 -12.67 -17.62 28.59
C SER A 644 -11.50 -16.78 28.10
N ALA A 645 -10.47 -17.41 27.54
CA ALA A 645 -9.31 -16.69 26.98
C ALA A 645 -9.72 -15.67 25.91
N ASN A 646 -10.64 -16.03 25.01
CA ASN A 646 -11.13 -15.13 23.96
C ASN A 646 -11.95 -13.95 24.52
N GLN A 647 -12.73 -14.18 25.59
CA GLN A 647 -13.43 -13.09 26.27
C GLN A 647 -12.43 -12.09 26.90
N ILE A 648 -11.37 -12.60 27.54
CA ILE A 648 -10.32 -11.75 28.13
C ILE A 648 -9.60 -10.96 27.03
N GLU A 649 -9.29 -11.60 25.91
CA GLU A 649 -8.66 -10.94 24.77
C GLU A 649 -9.55 -9.84 24.19
N PHE A 650 -10.84 -10.11 23.98
CA PHE A 650 -11.81 -9.12 23.54
C PHE A 650 -11.89 -7.91 24.48
N ILE A 651 -11.96 -8.13 25.80
CA ILE A 651 -12.00 -7.05 26.78
C ILE A 651 -10.68 -6.25 26.80
N ASN A 652 -9.53 -6.90 26.59
CA ASN A 652 -8.27 -6.20 26.45
C ASN A 652 -8.27 -5.28 25.23
N LEU A 653 -8.84 -5.70 24.10
CA LEU A 653 -9.03 -4.84 22.93
C LEU A 653 -9.94 -3.64 23.22
N VAL A 654 -11.01 -3.83 24.02
CA VAL A 654 -11.87 -2.73 24.48
C VAL A 654 -11.08 -1.74 25.34
N VAL A 655 -10.26 -2.24 26.29
CA VAL A 655 -9.38 -1.40 27.13
C VAL A 655 -8.37 -0.64 26.27
N ASP A 656 -7.75 -1.29 25.29
CA ASP A 656 -6.78 -0.67 24.38
C ASP A 656 -7.44 0.43 23.56
N HIS A 657 -8.63 0.17 23.01
CA HIS A 657 -9.39 1.15 22.26
C HIS A 657 -9.83 2.35 23.11
N LEU A 658 -10.31 2.12 24.36
CA LEU A 658 -10.62 3.20 25.30
C LEU A 658 -9.37 4.03 25.65
N THR A 659 -8.22 3.38 25.78
CA THR A 659 -6.95 4.05 26.08
C THR A 659 -6.54 4.97 24.93
N GLU A 660 -6.72 4.54 23.70
CA GLU A 660 -6.30 5.30 22.50
C GLU A 660 -7.36 6.33 22.07
N HIS A 661 -8.63 5.94 22.04
CA HIS A 661 -9.73 6.72 21.46
C HIS A 661 -10.72 7.27 22.50
N GLY A 662 -10.57 6.93 23.77
CA GLY A 662 -11.35 7.48 24.87
C GLY A 662 -12.81 7.04 24.95
N VAL A 663 -13.41 6.58 23.87
CA VAL A 663 -14.80 6.10 23.77
C VAL A 663 -14.90 4.95 22.78
N VAL A 664 -15.86 4.05 22.98
CA VAL A 664 -16.20 2.96 22.07
C VAL A 664 -17.68 3.05 21.74
N SER A 665 -18.05 3.14 20.48
CA SER A 665 -19.44 2.99 20.06
C SER A 665 -19.82 1.49 19.99
N PRO A 666 -21.05 1.10 20.30
CA PRO A 666 -21.48 -0.31 20.20
C PRO A 666 -21.23 -0.92 18.80
N GLN A 667 -21.42 -0.16 17.74
CA GLN A 667 -21.19 -0.61 16.36
C GLN A 667 -19.73 -0.97 16.10
N ARG A 668 -18.79 -0.26 16.74
CA ARG A 668 -17.35 -0.50 16.60
C ARG A 668 -16.93 -1.89 17.08
N LEU A 669 -17.64 -2.48 18.02
CA LEU A 669 -17.37 -3.83 18.52
C LEU A 669 -17.62 -4.94 17.49
N TYR A 670 -18.29 -4.61 16.37
CA TYR A 670 -18.56 -5.50 15.23
C TYR A 670 -17.64 -5.24 14.03
N GLU A 671 -16.54 -4.51 14.25
CA GLU A 671 -15.53 -4.23 13.25
C GLU A 671 -14.14 -4.71 13.71
N SER A 672 -13.18 -4.81 12.79
CA SER A 672 -11.77 -5.08 13.18
C SER A 672 -11.24 -3.93 14.08
N PRO A 673 -10.47 -4.23 15.14
CA PRO A 673 -9.83 -5.51 15.47
C PRO A 673 -10.71 -6.48 16.30
N PHE A 674 -11.90 -6.09 16.73
CA PHE A 674 -12.76 -6.90 17.61
C PHE A 674 -13.25 -8.17 16.91
N THR A 675 -13.56 -8.09 15.62
CA THR A 675 -13.97 -9.26 14.80
C THR A 675 -12.80 -10.20 14.48
N ASP A 676 -11.56 -9.80 14.76
CA ASP A 676 -10.39 -10.68 14.59
C ASP A 676 -10.35 -11.78 15.68
N VAL A 677 -10.95 -11.52 16.85
CA VAL A 677 -11.12 -12.53 17.91
C VAL A 677 -12.24 -13.49 17.56
N THR A 678 -13.33 -12.99 16.99
CA THR A 678 -14.46 -13.78 16.49
C THR A 678 -15.20 -13.02 15.40
N PRO A 679 -15.43 -13.63 14.21
CA PRO A 679 -16.07 -12.96 13.09
C PRO A 679 -17.49 -12.44 13.33
N GLN A 680 -18.17 -12.98 14.34
CA GLN A 680 -19.53 -12.58 14.71
C GLN A 680 -19.55 -11.47 15.77
N GLY A 681 -18.38 -10.94 16.16
CA GLY A 681 -18.28 -9.91 17.19
C GLY A 681 -18.61 -10.42 18.60
N PRO A 682 -19.02 -9.53 19.52
CA PRO A 682 -19.21 -9.88 20.92
C PRO A 682 -20.34 -10.90 21.17
N ASP A 683 -21.35 -11.01 20.29
CA ASP A 683 -22.49 -11.93 20.43
C ASP A 683 -22.08 -13.40 20.49
N ALA A 684 -20.97 -13.76 19.87
CA ALA A 684 -20.44 -15.13 19.93
C ALA A 684 -19.62 -15.43 21.18
N LEU A 685 -19.24 -14.40 21.94
CA LEU A 685 -18.37 -14.52 23.11
C LEU A 685 -19.11 -14.37 24.43
N PHE A 686 -20.16 -13.53 24.45
CA PHE A 686 -20.86 -13.13 25.68
C PHE A 686 -22.33 -13.54 25.61
N SER A 687 -22.91 -13.88 26.75
CA SER A 687 -24.38 -14.04 26.85
C SER A 687 -25.07 -12.68 26.76
N ASP A 688 -26.37 -12.67 26.45
CA ASP A 688 -27.17 -11.44 26.33
C ASP A 688 -27.05 -10.56 27.61
N GLU A 689 -27.05 -11.17 28.81
CA GLU A 689 -26.88 -10.47 30.09
C GLU A 689 -25.46 -9.86 30.22
N GLN A 690 -24.43 -10.60 29.81
CA GLN A 690 -23.05 -10.10 29.82
C GLN A 690 -22.86 -8.98 28.80
N LEU A 691 -23.51 -9.09 27.64
CA LEU A 691 -23.45 -8.06 26.60
C LEU A 691 -24.12 -6.77 27.06
N ASP A 692 -25.29 -6.87 27.71
CA ASP A 692 -25.99 -5.74 28.33
C ASP A 692 -25.14 -5.07 29.42
N ASP A 693 -24.43 -5.86 30.24
CA ASP A 693 -23.50 -5.35 31.25
C ASP A 693 -22.32 -4.61 30.64
N LEU A 694 -21.72 -5.14 29.55
CA LEU A 694 -20.66 -4.49 28.81
C LEU A 694 -21.13 -3.17 28.19
N MET A 695 -22.31 -3.16 27.55
CA MET A 695 -22.88 -1.94 26.95
C MET A 695 -23.17 -0.88 28.04
N ARG A 696 -23.71 -1.27 29.20
CA ARG A 696 -23.92 -0.36 30.34
C ARG A 696 -22.59 0.24 30.85
N ALA A 697 -21.53 -0.55 30.90
CA ALA A 697 -20.21 -0.06 31.31
C ALA A 697 -19.65 0.96 30.29
N LEU A 698 -19.80 0.72 28.99
CA LEU A 698 -19.38 1.64 27.93
C LEU A 698 -20.21 2.93 27.92
N ASP A 699 -21.53 2.85 28.14
CA ASP A 699 -22.41 4.02 28.28
C ASP A 699 -22.06 4.84 29.52
N ALA A 700 -21.70 4.19 30.63
CA ALA A 700 -21.23 4.88 31.82
C ALA A 700 -19.92 5.66 31.54
N VAL A 701 -18.99 5.07 30.83
CA VAL A 701 -17.75 5.77 30.36
C VAL A 701 -18.10 6.97 29.50
N ARG A 702 -19.00 6.81 28.53
CA ARG A 702 -19.43 7.90 27.64
C ARG A 702 -20.07 9.05 28.42
N SER A 703 -20.94 8.74 29.40
CA SER A 703 -21.68 9.73 30.18
C SER A 703 -20.79 10.63 31.04
N THR A 704 -19.62 10.16 31.49
CA THR A 704 -18.67 10.99 32.27
C THR A 704 -18.04 12.12 31.46
N ALA A 705 -18.00 12.02 30.15
CA ALA A 705 -17.51 13.08 29.24
C ALA A 705 -18.61 14.10 28.86
N LEU A 706 -19.86 13.81 29.18
CA LEU A 706 -20.98 14.76 29.05
C LEU A 706 -21.12 15.50 30.37
N ALA A 707 -21.32 16.82 30.34
CA ALA A 707 -21.55 17.56 31.60
C ALA A 707 -22.86 17.12 32.26
N ALA A 708 -22.77 16.96 33.57
CA ALA A 708 -23.94 16.67 34.39
C ALA A 708 -24.91 17.89 34.47
#